data_a752c9b49bd1b0db3d78dd41dd49b67a
#
_entry.id   a752c9b49bd1b0db3d78dd41dd49b67a
#
_cell.length_a   1.000
_cell.length_b   1.000
_cell.length_c   1.000
_cell.angle_alpha   90.00
_cell.angle_beta   90.00
_cell.angle_gamma   90.00
#
_symmetry.space_group_name_H-M   'P 1'
#
loop_
_entity.id
_entity.type
_entity.pdbx_description
1 polymer ?
#
loop_
_entity_poly.entity_id
_entity_poly.type
_entity_poly.pdbx_seq_one_letter_code
_entity_poly.pdbx_strand_id
1 'polypeptide(L)'
;MELSRRTFTALAGTAALGLALAGSGGAATGTHGPRSVPTGPPPPPPRADGRRHRVGSDGYSLLVDGRRLVLWSAEMHPYRLPSPSLWRDVLQKLRAHGHNAVSVPVPWNFHSPAPGRHDFTGVRDLNLFLDTAAEERLYVILRPGPYIGADVDAGGLPGWLTAVDGTARTDDPEYLRHAEAWLTAVNSIAVRHLFTAGGGTVLLYQLEDGDVIPADDPARRAHLARLYAKVRADRIDVPVFHGDGRFGVRAGGPRTPGFRWDAGHERSGHLTDLARGITAHSVRTVFAGTSWGWLPGSGLPAPSGSGAPIDEGRRPTPDMAPLQQFGHLVRTVPDLARLDPVGEKRAQDGRLTVRHLANPDTGAQVYVVRNDSGEQVRSILPDTGVEVPVTVAPHDAKLLVSGLRLGRRKLAYTTAQPLLSMAAGRMDVAVFTGRSGERAQIALDCDTQPEVLRADTEPAWSYDRGRLNVVAPLGVGGLSRVLVKGGDSDVPLVLLFADAATALRLWPYETPSGSLLVYGPAMLRSAALRGSTVHLTGDVVIETGVEVWAPRGITSVTWNGQPVPTYLGRAGSLVMQGMMPDAPTVTLPELGGWRRRGGSPESEPDFDDSAWAVADRTSSHSTTPVPGDGPVLFADDYGFHYGDVWYRGRLTDTRGITSVSLSYRTGTHGLLMAWLDGRPLGAHRMPAPDEDTAARGTWTATAVLDVPEGLRTEGRHVLSVLVRPMQHDGDETARDPHKAARGLTAVGFGGGSREVEWRIQGAVAPDRVRGPLNNGGLHGERHGWHLPGHDDRGWRAVDFPRAERRQGVAWYRTTFRLDVDPDLDASVGLTLDDDPGRAYRVQVFLNGWNMGQYVSEAGPRHTFVLPNGILRTRGTNTLALAVLSDRTTLSGPGDVRLTLLGAARGGVPVRTVDSPGK
;
A
#
# COMPACT_ATOMS: atom_id res chain seq x y z
N MET A 1 -11.01 26.91 -5.79
CA MET A 1 -11.83 27.50 -4.73
C MET A 1 -10.99 27.59 -3.46
N GLU A 2 -10.78 28.83 -2.97
CA GLU A 2 -9.83 29.14 -1.88
C GLU A 2 -10.49 28.91 -0.51
N LEU A 3 -10.49 27.71 0.03
CA LEU A 3 -11.27 27.46 1.26
C LEU A 3 -10.53 26.81 2.42
N SER A 4 -9.22 26.79 2.45
CA SER A 4 -8.54 26.10 3.57
C SER A 4 -7.57 26.95 4.40
N ARG A 5 -7.32 28.19 4.04
CA ARG A 5 -6.28 29.02 4.68
C ARG A 5 -6.55 29.38 6.17
N ARG A 6 -7.79 29.39 6.62
CA ARG A 6 -8.13 29.91 7.97
C ARG A 6 -8.17 28.83 9.06
N THR A 7 -8.53 27.61 8.74
CA THR A 7 -8.75 26.57 9.76
C THR A 7 -7.44 25.91 10.22
N PHE A 8 -6.51 25.70 9.31
CA PHE A 8 -5.18 25.19 9.63
C PHE A 8 -4.33 26.25 10.39
N THR A 9 -4.51 27.54 10.09
CA THR A 9 -3.83 28.61 10.79
C THR A 9 -4.25 28.70 12.26
N ALA A 10 -5.51 28.41 12.59
CA ALA A 10 -5.98 28.39 13.98
C ALA A 10 -5.43 27.20 14.79
N LEU A 11 -5.23 26.04 14.15
CA LEU A 11 -4.65 24.85 14.80
C LEU A 11 -3.11 24.92 14.88
N ALA A 12 -2.46 25.54 13.90
CA ALA A 12 -1.01 25.78 13.92
C ALA A 12 -0.60 26.96 14.81
N GLY A 13 -1.47 27.97 14.95
CA GLY A 13 -1.22 29.16 15.76
C GLY A 13 -1.07 28.85 17.26
N THR A 14 -1.78 27.85 17.78
CA THR A 14 -1.66 27.44 19.20
C THR A 14 -0.39 26.66 19.50
N ALA A 15 0.20 25.98 18.52
CA ALA A 15 1.48 25.29 18.70
C ALA A 15 2.68 26.27 18.68
N ALA A 16 2.57 27.42 18.03
CA ALA A 16 3.61 28.47 18.03
C ALA A 16 3.65 29.29 19.33
N LEU A 17 2.55 29.40 20.06
CA LEU A 17 2.46 30.13 21.32
C LEU A 17 3.04 29.38 22.53
N GLY A 18 3.16 28.06 22.45
CA GLY A 18 3.77 27.24 23.52
C GLY A 18 5.31 27.28 23.60
N LEU A 19 5.98 27.85 22.63
CA LEU A 19 7.46 27.95 22.56
C LEU A 19 8.03 29.35 22.81
N ALA A 20 7.18 30.36 23.08
CA ALA A 20 7.63 31.76 23.25
C ALA A 20 7.73 32.21 24.72
N LEU A 21 7.54 31.35 25.71
CA LEU A 21 7.50 31.74 27.14
C LEU A 21 8.68 31.21 27.96
N ALA A 22 9.87 31.11 27.40
CA ALA A 22 11.07 30.97 28.20
C ALA A 22 12.21 31.82 27.62
N GLY A 23 12.30 33.08 28.08
CA GLY A 23 13.43 33.93 27.76
C GLY A 23 13.10 35.40 27.82
N SER A 24 12.96 35.98 29.02
CA SER A 24 12.93 37.43 29.22
C SER A 24 14.31 38.05 29.10
N GLY A 25 14.48 39.02 28.23
CA GLY A 25 15.65 39.90 28.22
C GLY A 25 15.90 40.58 26.90
N GLY A 26 15.55 41.90 26.82
CA GLY A 26 16.17 42.83 25.91
C GLY A 26 15.42 43.18 24.63
N ALA A 27 14.77 44.35 24.61
CA ALA A 27 14.17 44.93 23.44
C ALA A 27 15.22 45.29 22.38
N ALA A 28 15.03 44.76 21.15
CA ALA A 28 15.55 45.33 19.95
C ALA A 28 14.49 45.20 18.85
N THR A 29 13.92 46.32 18.44
CA THR A 29 12.97 46.45 17.33
C THR A 29 13.68 46.16 16.00
N GLY A 30 13.51 44.95 15.49
CA GLY A 30 13.91 44.53 14.15
C GLY A 30 12.93 43.49 13.67
N THR A 31 12.09 43.79 12.71
CA THR A 31 11.19 42.86 12.02
C THR A 31 12.02 41.86 11.20
N HIS A 32 12.61 40.86 11.85
CA HIS A 32 13.20 39.71 11.17
C HIS A 32 12.16 38.60 11.12
N GLY A 33 11.57 38.37 9.97
CA GLY A 33 10.89 37.12 9.68
C GLY A 33 11.82 35.91 9.97
N PRO A 34 11.29 34.71 10.22
CA PRO A 34 12.12 33.54 10.54
C PRO A 34 13.19 33.35 9.45
N ARG A 35 14.48 33.35 9.86
CA ARG A 35 15.57 33.15 8.93
C ARG A 35 15.41 31.79 8.27
N SER A 36 15.22 31.80 6.96
CA SER A 36 15.17 30.58 6.15
C SER A 36 16.49 29.82 6.25
N VAL A 37 16.42 28.50 6.48
CA VAL A 37 17.59 27.63 6.54
C VAL A 37 18.22 27.54 5.14
N PRO A 38 19.57 27.74 4.99
CA PRO A 38 20.22 27.63 3.70
C PRO A 38 20.20 26.20 3.15
N THR A 39 20.44 26.08 1.85
CA THR A 39 20.68 24.80 1.17
C THR A 39 21.91 24.12 1.74
N GLY A 40 21.84 22.84 2.00
CA GLY A 40 22.94 22.05 2.56
C GLY A 40 22.65 20.55 2.43
N PRO A 41 23.55 19.71 2.91
CA PRO A 41 23.37 18.26 2.84
C PRO A 41 22.06 17.85 3.56
N PRO A 42 21.32 16.87 3.00
CA PRO A 42 20.10 16.38 3.63
C PRO A 42 20.41 15.75 5.01
N PRO A 43 19.38 15.56 5.86
CA PRO A 43 19.56 14.81 7.09
C PRO A 43 20.02 13.39 6.78
N PRO A 44 20.83 12.77 7.65
CA PRO A 44 21.16 11.35 7.51
C PRO A 44 19.89 10.49 7.61
N PRO A 45 19.88 9.29 7.02
CA PRO A 45 18.76 8.38 7.15
C PRO A 45 18.39 8.14 8.61
N PRO A 46 17.09 8.12 8.95
CA PRO A 46 16.64 8.07 10.35
C PRO A 46 16.97 6.74 11.02
N ARG A 47 16.99 6.76 12.32
CA ARG A 47 17.16 5.58 13.19
C ARG A 47 16.68 5.86 14.60
N ALA A 48 16.40 4.82 15.35
CA ALA A 48 16.25 4.90 16.80
C ALA A 48 17.65 5.02 17.45
N ASP A 49 18.06 6.24 17.82
CA ASP A 49 19.41 6.52 18.34
C ASP A 49 19.43 7.02 19.79
N GLY A 50 18.25 7.14 20.40
CA GLY A 50 18.06 7.62 21.77
C GLY A 50 18.22 9.13 21.94
N ARG A 51 18.40 9.90 20.85
CA ARG A 51 18.62 11.34 20.90
C ARG A 51 17.34 12.10 20.59
N ARG A 52 17.18 13.26 21.17
CA ARG A 52 16.08 14.14 20.82
C ARG A 52 16.35 14.84 19.49
N HIS A 53 15.37 14.83 18.61
CA HIS A 53 15.42 15.49 17.31
C HIS A 53 14.38 16.60 17.21
N ARG A 54 14.60 17.53 16.29
CA ARG A 54 13.68 18.62 15.99
C ARG A 54 13.11 18.44 14.59
N VAL A 55 11.79 18.56 14.48
CA VAL A 55 11.08 18.51 13.22
C VAL A 55 10.32 19.84 13.06
N GLY A 56 10.47 20.47 11.91
CA GLY A 56 9.81 21.72 11.59
C GLY A 56 9.73 21.93 10.08
N SER A 57 9.44 23.15 9.66
CA SER A 57 9.40 23.56 8.25
C SER A 57 9.63 25.06 8.13
N ASP A 58 10.07 25.54 6.95
CA ASP A 58 10.30 26.96 6.67
C ASP A 58 9.63 27.47 5.41
N GLY A 59 8.69 26.75 4.87
CA GLY A 59 7.95 27.10 3.66
C GLY A 59 8.55 26.56 2.36
N TYR A 60 9.77 26.05 2.37
CA TYR A 60 10.37 25.35 1.23
C TYR A 60 10.32 23.84 1.41
N SER A 61 10.69 23.34 2.60
CA SER A 61 10.78 21.92 2.88
C SER A 61 10.58 21.62 4.36
N LEU A 62 10.40 20.36 4.71
CA LEU A 62 10.57 19.91 6.07
C LEU A 62 12.00 20.13 6.52
N LEU A 63 12.16 20.39 7.82
CA LEU A 63 13.45 20.57 8.49
C LEU A 63 13.61 19.52 9.57
N VAL A 64 14.65 18.70 9.47
CA VAL A 64 15.04 17.72 10.47
C VAL A 64 16.38 18.14 11.01
N ASP A 65 16.43 18.48 12.29
CA ASP A 65 17.63 19.02 12.98
C ASP A 65 18.29 20.18 12.23
N GLY A 66 17.48 21.06 11.66
CA GLY A 66 17.93 22.22 10.89
C GLY A 66 18.43 21.90 9.49
N ARG A 67 18.27 20.67 8.99
CA ARG A 67 18.59 20.27 7.62
C ARG A 67 17.34 20.06 6.80
N ARG A 68 17.41 20.43 5.54
CA ARG A 68 16.28 20.31 4.60
C ARG A 68 16.03 18.88 4.21
N LEU A 69 14.77 18.46 4.26
CA LEU A 69 14.31 17.15 3.85
C LEU A 69 13.25 17.29 2.76
N VAL A 70 13.53 16.77 1.57
CA VAL A 70 12.46 16.42 0.63
C VAL A 70 11.90 15.08 1.07
N LEU A 71 10.65 15.06 1.52
CA LEU A 71 10.00 13.83 1.97
C LEU A 71 9.46 13.07 0.76
N TRP A 72 9.95 11.87 0.55
CA TRP A 72 9.55 10.97 -0.51
C TRP A 72 9.02 9.68 0.11
N SER A 73 7.73 9.68 0.42
CA SER A 73 7.04 8.59 1.12
C SER A 73 6.33 7.67 0.15
N ALA A 74 6.35 6.38 0.47
CA ALA A 74 5.54 5.35 -0.17
C ALA A 74 4.43 4.89 0.78
N GLU A 75 3.20 4.77 0.29
CA GLU A 75 2.14 4.16 1.08
C GLU A 75 2.25 2.64 1.04
N MET A 76 2.26 2.03 2.23
CA MET A 76 2.27 0.59 2.44
C MET A 76 1.23 0.19 3.47
N HIS A 77 0.48 -0.87 3.19
CA HIS A 77 -0.56 -1.42 4.05
C HIS A 77 -0.11 -2.75 4.69
N PRO A 78 0.45 -2.75 5.92
CA PRO A 78 0.94 -3.98 6.56
C PRO A 78 -0.15 -5.04 6.74
N TYR A 79 -1.39 -4.61 6.99
CA TYR A 79 -2.55 -5.48 7.13
C TYR A 79 -2.92 -6.24 5.84
N ARG A 80 -2.40 -5.84 4.67
CA ARG A 80 -2.52 -6.56 3.39
C ARG A 80 -1.39 -7.55 3.13
N LEU A 81 -0.47 -7.69 4.07
CA LEU A 81 0.63 -8.66 4.02
C LEU A 81 0.69 -9.39 5.36
N PRO A 82 -0.14 -10.45 5.56
CA PRO A 82 -0.29 -11.15 6.83
C PRO A 82 0.89 -12.07 7.15
N SER A 83 2.10 -11.56 6.98
CA SER A 83 3.35 -12.21 7.32
C SER A 83 4.36 -11.16 7.78
N PRO A 84 4.50 -10.93 9.09
CA PRO A 84 5.32 -9.85 9.63
C PRO A 84 6.77 -9.86 9.16
N SER A 85 7.35 -11.02 8.91
CA SER A 85 8.71 -11.13 8.36
C SER A 85 8.86 -10.48 6.98
N LEU A 86 7.80 -10.51 6.17
CA LEU A 86 7.80 -9.93 4.83
C LEU A 86 7.64 -8.41 4.82
N TRP A 87 7.27 -7.77 5.93
CA TRP A 87 7.26 -6.31 6.01
C TRP A 87 8.66 -5.76 5.76
N ARG A 88 9.70 -6.41 6.30
CA ARG A 88 11.11 -6.05 6.04
C ARG A 88 11.45 -6.11 4.55
N ASP A 89 10.99 -7.13 3.84
CA ASP A 89 11.22 -7.26 2.40
C ASP A 89 10.71 -6.05 1.63
N VAL A 90 9.46 -5.65 1.89
CA VAL A 90 8.85 -4.49 1.23
C VAL A 90 9.53 -3.19 1.65
N LEU A 91 9.81 -2.98 2.94
CA LEU A 91 10.49 -1.77 3.42
C LEU A 91 11.90 -1.63 2.82
N GLN A 92 12.64 -2.72 2.66
CA GLN A 92 13.93 -2.72 1.97
C GLN A 92 13.79 -2.34 0.50
N LYS A 93 12.76 -2.86 -0.19
CA LYS A 93 12.46 -2.49 -1.57
C LYS A 93 12.15 -1.00 -1.71
N LEU A 94 11.28 -0.47 -0.84
CA LEU A 94 10.97 0.96 -0.84
C LEU A 94 12.23 1.82 -0.66
N ARG A 95 13.05 1.49 0.34
CA ARG A 95 14.31 2.22 0.58
C ARG A 95 15.27 2.11 -0.60
N ALA A 96 15.47 0.92 -1.15
CA ALA A 96 16.38 0.70 -2.28
C ALA A 96 15.97 1.52 -3.50
N HIS A 97 14.65 1.65 -3.74
CA HIS A 97 14.11 2.47 -4.83
C HIS A 97 13.94 3.96 -4.45
N GLY A 98 14.70 4.45 -3.48
CA GLY A 98 14.85 5.88 -3.22
C GLY A 98 13.86 6.50 -2.26
N HIS A 99 12.85 5.78 -1.77
CA HIS A 99 11.98 6.31 -0.72
C HIS A 99 12.75 6.53 0.58
N ASN A 100 12.47 7.62 1.26
CA ASN A 100 13.02 7.92 2.58
C ASN A 100 11.97 7.86 3.70
N ALA A 101 10.72 7.64 3.35
CA ALA A 101 9.62 7.49 4.29
C ALA A 101 8.62 6.43 3.82
N VAL A 102 7.85 5.89 4.77
CA VAL A 102 6.69 5.04 4.52
C VAL A 102 5.46 5.62 5.21
N SER A 103 4.33 5.66 4.51
CA SER A 103 3.03 6.05 5.05
C SER A 103 2.22 4.81 5.38
N VAL A 104 1.72 4.73 6.62
CA VAL A 104 1.15 3.51 7.20
C VAL A 104 -0.23 3.80 7.78
N PRO A 105 -1.31 3.41 7.09
CA PRO A 105 -2.63 3.41 7.69
C PRO A 105 -2.76 2.24 8.68
N VAL A 106 -3.44 2.51 9.80
CA VAL A 106 -3.71 1.54 10.87
C VAL A 106 -5.23 1.39 11.01
N PRO A 107 -5.83 0.36 10.37
CA PRO A 107 -7.29 0.21 10.38
C PRO A 107 -7.81 -0.14 11.78
N TRP A 108 -8.75 0.62 12.28
CA TRP A 108 -9.36 0.36 13.58
C TRP A 108 -10.09 -0.98 13.59
N ASN A 109 -10.84 -1.33 12.55
CA ASN A 109 -11.54 -2.61 12.42
C ASN A 109 -10.62 -3.83 12.44
N PHE A 110 -9.39 -3.69 11.94
CA PHE A 110 -8.40 -4.78 11.91
C PHE A 110 -7.83 -5.09 13.30
N HIS A 111 -7.74 -4.08 14.15
CA HIS A 111 -7.12 -4.17 15.47
C HIS A 111 -8.13 -4.26 16.61
N SER A 112 -9.42 -3.96 16.40
CA SER A 112 -10.40 -3.85 17.47
C SER A 112 -11.59 -4.81 17.25
N PRO A 113 -11.51 -6.04 17.76
CA PRO A 113 -12.55 -7.05 17.57
C PRO A 113 -13.83 -6.78 18.35
N ALA A 114 -13.78 -5.94 19.39
CA ALA A 114 -14.93 -5.56 20.23
C ALA A 114 -14.67 -4.22 20.91
N PRO A 115 -15.70 -3.54 21.42
CA PRO A 115 -15.55 -2.29 22.16
C PRO A 115 -14.52 -2.40 23.28
N GLY A 116 -13.54 -1.46 23.31
CA GLY A 116 -12.50 -1.42 24.34
C GLY A 116 -11.45 -2.55 24.26
N ARG A 117 -11.50 -3.41 23.26
CA ARG A 117 -10.52 -4.48 23.05
C ARG A 117 -9.70 -4.20 21.80
N HIS A 118 -8.40 -4.21 21.95
CA HIS A 118 -7.44 -3.95 20.87
C HIS A 118 -6.38 -5.05 20.83
N ASP A 119 -6.02 -5.49 19.63
CA ASP A 119 -4.99 -6.51 19.41
C ASP A 119 -3.89 -5.96 18.48
N PHE A 120 -2.67 -5.95 18.99
CA PHE A 120 -1.46 -5.54 18.28
C PHE A 120 -0.41 -6.66 18.31
N THR A 121 -0.84 -7.91 18.16
CA THR A 121 0.03 -9.08 18.19
C THR A 121 0.05 -9.83 16.84
N GLY A 122 1.09 -10.62 16.60
CA GLY A 122 1.20 -11.47 15.41
C GLY A 122 1.11 -10.66 14.12
N VAL A 123 0.14 -10.97 13.27
CA VAL A 123 -0.09 -10.26 11.98
C VAL A 123 -0.57 -8.81 12.17
N ARG A 124 -0.90 -8.41 13.40
CA ARG A 124 -1.36 -7.09 13.81
C ARG A 124 -0.30 -6.28 14.57
N ASP A 125 0.94 -6.76 14.65
CA ASP A 125 1.99 -6.17 15.51
C ASP A 125 2.53 -4.86 14.94
N LEU A 126 1.86 -3.76 15.31
CA LEU A 126 2.28 -2.40 14.94
C LEU A 126 3.65 -2.05 15.52
N ASN A 127 3.97 -2.52 16.74
CA ASN A 127 5.27 -2.24 17.36
C ASN A 127 6.41 -2.84 16.51
N LEU A 128 6.27 -4.12 16.13
CA LEU A 128 7.25 -4.80 15.26
C LEU A 128 7.38 -4.10 13.90
N PHE A 129 6.27 -3.60 13.33
CA PHE A 129 6.34 -2.87 12.08
C PHE A 129 7.15 -1.58 12.21
N LEU A 130 6.91 -0.80 13.26
CA LEU A 130 7.61 0.46 13.52
C LEU A 130 9.09 0.24 13.84
N ASP A 131 9.43 -0.81 14.62
CA ASP A 131 10.82 -1.23 14.84
C ASP A 131 11.50 -1.60 13.51
N THR A 132 10.82 -2.38 12.66
CA THR A 132 11.37 -2.77 11.35
C THR A 132 11.59 -1.57 10.44
N ALA A 133 10.68 -0.59 10.43
CA ALA A 133 10.86 0.64 9.66
C ALA A 133 12.07 1.46 10.13
N ALA A 134 12.30 1.51 11.45
CA ALA A 134 13.46 2.19 12.04
C ALA A 134 14.79 1.47 11.71
N GLU A 135 14.82 0.14 11.77
CA GLU A 135 15.96 -0.68 11.34
C GLU A 135 16.27 -0.50 9.86
N GLU A 136 15.24 -0.40 9.04
CA GLU A 136 15.36 -0.12 7.59
C GLU A 136 15.57 1.36 7.29
N ARG A 137 15.68 2.22 8.31
CA ARG A 137 16.06 3.62 8.19
C ARG A 137 15.10 4.45 7.33
N LEU A 138 13.81 4.20 7.50
CA LEU A 138 12.72 4.94 6.86
C LEU A 138 11.99 5.78 7.90
N TYR A 139 11.71 7.03 7.59
CA TYR A 139 10.73 7.81 8.33
C TYR A 139 9.34 7.18 8.19
N VAL A 140 8.49 7.38 9.19
CA VAL A 140 7.12 6.88 9.19
C VAL A 140 6.14 8.06 9.26
N ILE A 141 5.14 8.04 8.38
CA ILE A 141 3.92 8.81 8.50
C ILE A 141 2.88 7.86 9.07
N LEU A 142 2.54 8.00 10.35
CA LEU A 142 1.56 7.13 11.01
C LEU A 142 0.15 7.66 10.83
N ARG A 143 -0.78 6.79 10.39
CA ARG A 143 -2.17 7.15 10.06
C ARG A 143 -3.17 6.27 10.82
N PRO A 144 -3.48 6.55 12.08
CA PRO A 144 -4.41 5.72 12.86
C PRO A 144 -5.89 6.06 12.63
N GLY A 145 -6.20 7.05 11.84
CA GLY A 145 -7.56 7.50 11.62
C GLY A 145 -8.14 8.38 12.75
N PRO A 146 -9.32 8.07 13.26
CA PRO A 146 -10.13 6.83 13.28
C PRO A 146 -10.64 6.29 11.93
N TYR A 147 -11.00 7.15 11.00
CA TYR A 147 -11.36 6.78 9.63
C TYR A 147 -10.15 6.91 8.71
N ILE A 148 -9.83 5.88 7.94
CA ILE A 148 -8.64 5.86 7.08
C ILE A 148 -8.96 5.70 5.58
N GLY A 149 -10.22 5.40 5.21
CA GLY A 149 -10.56 5.04 3.83
C GLY A 149 -9.81 3.79 3.37
N ALA A 150 -8.81 3.96 2.55
CA ALA A 150 -7.80 2.96 2.15
C ALA A 150 -8.36 1.64 1.59
N ASP A 151 -9.53 1.66 0.94
CA ASP A 151 -10.26 0.49 0.43
C ASP A 151 -10.43 -0.64 1.47
N VAL A 152 -10.65 -0.26 2.72
CA VAL A 152 -10.92 -1.16 3.83
C VAL A 152 -12.40 -1.09 4.17
N ASP A 153 -12.98 -2.23 4.58
CA ASP A 153 -14.37 -2.30 5.01
C ASP A 153 -14.74 -1.17 5.99
N ALA A 154 -15.87 -0.53 5.79
CA ALA A 154 -16.35 0.64 6.53
C ALA A 154 -15.34 1.80 6.60
N GLY A 155 -14.34 1.88 5.67
CA GLY A 155 -13.26 2.87 5.76
C GLY A 155 -12.37 2.70 6.99
N GLY A 156 -12.33 1.50 7.57
CA GLY A 156 -11.56 1.14 8.75
C GLY A 156 -12.31 1.24 10.06
N LEU A 157 -13.56 1.71 10.08
CA LEU A 157 -14.41 1.68 11.27
C LEU A 157 -14.75 0.22 11.64
N PRO A 158 -14.71 -0.18 12.92
CA PRO A 158 -15.01 -1.55 13.31
C PRO A 158 -16.48 -1.89 13.15
N GLY A 159 -16.79 -3.12 12.71
CA GLY A 159 -18.15 -3.57 12.48
C GLY A 159 -19.05 -3.45 13.73
N TRP A 160 -18.52 -3.65 14.94
CA TRP A 160 -19.28 -3.48 16.18
C TRP A 160 -19.76 -2.03 16.42
N LEU A 161 -19.16 -1.03 15.75
CA LEU A 161 -19.59 0.36 15.86
C LEU A 161 -20.97 0.59 15.22
N THR A 162 -21.39 -0.30 14.32
CA THR A 162 -22.74 -0.25 13.73
C THR A 162 -23.86 -0.41 14.76
N ALA A 163 -23.59 -1.10 15.87
CA ALA A 163 -24.55 -1.40 16.94
C ALA A 163 -24.38 -0.47 18.15
N VAL A 164 -23.69 0.66 18.02
CA VAL A 164 -23.43 1.64 19.08
C VAL A 164 -24.12 2.95 18.75
N ASP A 165 -24.62 3.64 19.77
CA ASP A 165 -25.16 5.01 19.65
C ASP A 165 -24.10 6.00 19.17
N GLY A 166 -24.56 7.16 18.74
CA GLY A 166 -23.70 8.26 18.29
C GLY A 166 -23.45 8.24 16.80
N THR A 167 -23.06 9.39 16.27
CA THR A 167 -22.75 9.58 14.85
C THR A 167 -21.25 9.61 14.64
N ALA A 168 -20.75 8.67 13.85
CA ALA A 168 -19.31 8.57 13.56
C ALA A 168 -18.77 9.81 12.84
N ARG A 169 -17.48 10.10 13.10
CA ARG A 169 -16.74 11.22 12.49
C ARG A 169 -17.32 12.60 12.80
N THR A 170 -18.08 12.71 13.88
CA THR A 170 -18.61 13.96 14.44
C THR A 170 -18.09 14.19 15.86
N ASP A 171 -18.55 15.26 16.52
CA ASP A 171 -18.26 15.55 17.92
C ASP A 171 -19.22 14.84 18.88
N ASP A 172 -19.94 13.84 18.42
CA ASP A 172 -20.83 13.02 19.24
C ASP A 172 -20.06 12.36 20.39
N PRO A 173 -20.50 12.51 21.66
CA PRO A 173 -19.76 12.06 22.82
C PRO A 173 -19.58 10.54 22.89
N GLU A 174 -20.56 9.76 22.44
CA GLU A 174 -20.48 8.30 22.48
C GLU A 174 -19.49 7.78 21.44
N TYR A 175 -19.54 8.31 20.22
CA TYR A 175 -18.53 8.01 19.20
C TYR A 175 -17.13 8.41 19.66
N LEU A 176 -16.97 9.65 20.17
CA LEU A 176 -15.68 10.15 20.62
C LEU A 176 -15.08 9.31 21.74
N ARG A 177 -15.88 8.78 22.65
CA ARG A 177 -15.44 7.89 23.72
C ARG A 177 -14.69 6.67 23.15
N HIS A 178 -15.22 6.06 22.10
CA HIS A 178 -14.61 4.91 21.44
C HIS A 178 -13.40 5.31 20.58
N ALA A 179 -13.50 6.40 19.82
CA ALA A 179 -12.43 6.90 18.98
C ALA A 179 -11.19 7.34 19.81
N GLU A 180 -11.43 8.00 20.96
CA GLU A 180 -10.35 8.37 21.88
C GLU A 180 -9.70 7.13 22.53
N ALA A 181 -10.47 6.10 22.88
CA ALA A 181 -9.92 4.84 23.39
C ALA A 181 -9.05 4.14 22.34
N TRP A 182 -9.48 4.13 21.08
CA TRP A 182 -8.69 3.66 19.94
C TRP A 182 -7.38 4.42 19.80
N LEU A 183 -7.44 5.76 19.75
CA LEU A 183 -6.25 6.60 19.66
C LEU A 183 -5.30 6.37 20.83
N THR A 184 -5.81 6.22 22.07
CA THR A 184 -4.99 5.88 23.24
C THR A 184 -4.23 4.57 23.03
N ALA A 185 -4.88 3.54 22.50
CA ALA A 185 -4.27 2.25 22.26
C ALA A 185 -3.12 2.35 21.24
N VAL A 186 -3.34 3.02 20.10
CA VAL A 186 -2.29 3.25 19.09
C VAL A 186 -1.19 4.16 19.64
N ASN A 187 -1.55 5.26 20.29
CA ASN A 187 -0.61 6.25 20.79
C ASN A 187 0.30 5.70 21.88
N SER A 188 -0.17 4.73 22.67
CA SER A 188 0.66 4.02 23.66
C SER A 188 1.84 3.26 23.02
N ILE A 189 1.67 2.85 21.77
CA ILE A 189 2.71 2.26 20.95
C ILE A 189 3.53 3.37 20.28
N ALA A 190 2.88 4.29 19.60
CA ALA A 190 3.51 5.32 18.77
C ALA A 190 4.48 6.22 19.56
N VAL A 191 4.16 6.57 20.81
CA VAL A 191 5.00 7.43 21.65
C VAL A 191 6.42 6.88 21.87
N ARG A 192 6.59 5.56 21.82
CA ARG A 192 7.89 4.89 21.94
C ARG A 192 8.73 4.97 20.66
N HIS A 193 8.07 5.24 19.54
CA HIS A 193 8.67 5.26 18.21
C HIS A 193 8.77 6.66 17.61
N LEU A 194 8.49 7.71 18.39
CA LEU A 194 8.60 9.09 17.91
C LEU A 194 10.05 9.43 17.57
N PHE A 195 10.24 10.02 16.39
CA PHE A 195 11.55 10.49 15.97
C PHE A 195 12.05 11.63 16.88
N THR A 196 11.18 12.54 17.28
CA THR A 196 11.48 13.65 18.21
C THR A 196 12.02 13.19 19.55
N ALA A 197 11.58 12.03 20.04
CA ALA A 197 12.06 11.42 21.27
C ALA A 197 13.29 10.51 21.08
N GLY A 198 13.68 10.20 19.83
CA GLY A 198 14.80 9.30 19.50
C GLY A 198 14.49 7.82 19.66
N GLY A 199 13.25 7.46 19.99
CA GLY A 199 12.83 6.06 20.19
C GLY A 199 12.54 5.31 18.90
N GLY A 200 12.36 6.00 17.78
CA GLY A 200 12.03 5.42 16.49
C GLY A 200 12.09 6.43 15.38
N THR A 201 11.29 6.24 14.34
CA THR A 201 11.32 7.03 13.11
C THR A 201 9.97 7.63 12.71
N VAL A 202 8.97 7.61 13.59
CA VAL A 202 7.68 8.30 13.35
C VAL A 202 7.94 9.80 13.30
N LEU A 203 7.82 10.36 12.08
CA LEU A 203 8.14 11.75 11.77
C LEU A 203 6.89 12.63 11.72
N LEU A 204 5.80 12.10 11.16
CA LEU A 204 4.53 12.79 10.96
C LEU A 204 3.37 11.90 11.42
N TYR A 205 2.27 12.54 11.79
CA TYR A 205 1.07 11.85 12.27
C TYR A 205 -0.16 12.41 11.55
N GLN A 206 -0.95 11.55 10.90
CA GLN A 206 -2.16 11.95 10.19
C GLN A 206 -3.40 11.51 10.95
N LEU A 207 -4.28 12.46 11.25
CA LEU A 207 -5.61 12.23 11.76
C LEU A 207 -6.61 12.23 10.63
N GLU A 208 -7.55 11.30 10.65
CA GLU A 208 -8.65 11.20 9.68
C GLU A 208 -8.18 11.15 8.22
N ASP A 209 -8.98 10.57 7.38
CA ASP A 209 -8.81 10.57 5.94
C ASP A 209 -10.17 10.84 5.27
N GLY A 210 -10.15 11.27 4.00
CA GLY A 210 -11.34 11.56 3.21
C GLY A 210 -11.81 13.02 3.25
N ASP A 211 -12.32 13.47 2.10
CA ASP A 211 -12.55 14.88 1.75
C ASP A 211 -13.98 15.35 1.74
N VAL A 212 -14.92 14.44 1.92
CA VAL A 212 -16.31 14.68 1.49
C VAL A 212 -17.07 15.62 2.43
N ILE A 213 -16.58 15.83 3.64
CA ILE A 213 -17.22 16.76 4.57
C ILE A 213 -16.60 18.15 4.40
N PRO A 214 -17.39 19.18 4.07
CA PRO A 214 -16.88 20.52 3.89
C PRO A 214 -16.05 21.01 5.08
N ALA A 215 -14.90 21.63 4.80
CA ALA A 215 -14.00 22.12 5.85
C ALA A 215 -14.62 23.21 6.75
N ASP A 216 -15.74 23.80 6.35
CA ASP A 216 -16.52 24.79 7.10
C ASP A 216 -17.64 24.17 7.96
N ASP A 217 -17.85 22.85 7.90
CA ASP A 217 -18.78 22.14 8.79
C ASP A 217 -18.33 22.29 10.26
N PRO A 218 -19.18 22.85 11.15
CA PRO A 218 -18.82 23.07 12.55
C PRO A 218 -18.58 21.78 13.33
N ALA A 219 -19.38 20.73 13.10
CA ALA A 219 -19.26 19.45 13.80
C ALA A 219 -17.95 18.75 13.42
N ARG A 220 -17.58 18.79 12.12
CA ARG A 220 -16.28 18.29 11.67
C ARG A 220 -15.10 19.03 12.30
N ARG A 221 -15.18 20.36 12.36
CA ARG A 221 -14.13 21.15 13.03
C ARG A 221 -14.00 20.81 14.50
N ALA A 222 -15.12 20.65 15.20
CA ALA A 222 -15.15 20.23 16.61
C ALA A 222 -14.55 18.83 16.77
N HIS A 223 -14.94 17.88 15.93
CA HIS A 223 -14.38 16.54 15.88
C HIS A 223 -12.85 16.55 15.71
N LEU A 224 -12.35 17.18 14.65
CA LEU A 224 -10.90 17.25 14.40
C LEU A 224 -10.14 17.96 15.53
N ALA A 225 -10.71 19.01 16.11
CA ALA A 225 -10.11 19.70 17.25
C ALA A 225 -10.03 18.78 18.49
N ARG A 226 -11.03 17.96 18.70
CA ARG A 226 -11.07 17.00 19.80
C ARG A 226 -10.01 15.90 19.61
N LEU A 227 -9.96 15.32 18.41
CA LEU A 227 -8.94 14.31 18.09
C LEU A 227 -7.52 14.87 18.20
N TYR A 228 -7.30 16.11 17.73
CA TYR A 228 -6.01 16.78 17.87
C TYR A 228 -5.63 16.99 19.34
N ALA A 229 -6.55 17.48 20.17
CA ALA A 229 -6.32 17.65 21.60
C ALA A 229 -5.97 16.33 22.27
N LYS A 230 -6.68 15.24 21.92
CA LYS A 230 -6.42 13.89 22.41
C LYS A 230 -5.03 13.40 22.07
N VAL A 231 -4.63 13.52 20.81
CA VAL A 231 -3.30 13.10 20.35
C VAL A 231 -2.19 13.86 21.07
N ARG A 232 -2.37 15.15 21.30
CA ARG A 232 -1.41 15.96 22.08
C ARG A 232 -1.38 15.58 23.54
N ALA A 233 -2.53 15.28 24.15
CA ALA A 233 -2.62 14.78 25.53
C ALA A 233 -1.90 13.44 25.69
N ASP A 234 -1.93 12.60 24.66
CA ASP A 234 -1.21 11.32 24.60
C ASP A 234 0.30 11.47 24.28
N ARG A 235 0.83 12.70 24.27
CA ARG A 235 2.25 13.03 24.07
C ARG A 235 2.80 12.76 22.67
N ILE A 236 1.98 12.75 21.67
CA ILE A 236 2.45 12.75 20.28
C ILE A 236 2.89 14.17 19.93
N ASP A 237 4.19 14.43 19.89
CA ASP A 237 4.79 15.76 19.74
C ASP A 237 5.31 16.04 18.32
N VAL A 238 5.28 15.05 17.41
CA VAL A 238 5.56 15.25 15.99
C VAL A 238 4.47 16.10 15.31
N PRO A 239 4.74 16.70 14.14
CA PRO A 239 3.72 17.42 13.40
C PRO A 239 2.52 16.53 13.07
N VAL A 240 1.30 17.05 13.35
CA VAL A 240 0.03 16.38 13.10
C VAL A 240 -0.71 17.13 12.00
N PHE A 241 -1.23 16.39 11.04
CA PHE A 241 -2.03 16.94 9.94
C PHE A 241 -3.25 16.03 9.68
N HIS A 242 -4.20 16.52 8.88
CA HIS A 242 -5.28 15.71 8.33
C HIS A 242 -5.22 15.77 6.80
N GLY A 243 -5.65 14.71 6.15
CA GLY A 243 -5.66 14.63 4.69
C GLY A 243 -7.00 15.07 4.13
N ASP A 244 -6.95 15.85 3.07
CA ASP A 244 -8.06 16.10 2.17
C ASP A 244 -7.75 15.53 0.77
N GLY A 245 -7.15 14.37 0.71
CA GLY A 245 -6.83 13.43 -0.39
C GLY A 245 -6.68 13.96 -1.82
N ARG A 246 -7.16 15.16 -2.11
CA ARG A 246 -7.16 15.72 -3.48
C ARG A 246 -6.30 16.95 -3.66
N PHE A 247 -5.93 17.64 -2.62
CA PHE A 247 -5.25 18.92 -2.72
C PHE A 247 -4.04 18.95 -1.80
N GLY A 248 -2.89 19.32 -2.32
CA GLY A 248 -1.70 19.53 -1.51
C GLY A 248 -2.01 20.42 -0.33
N VAL A 249 -1.90 19.92 0.88
CA VAL A 249 -2.10 20.69 2.10
C VAL A 249 -0.92 21.65 2.24
N ARG A 250 -1.17 22.94 2.12
CA ARG A 250 -0.21 23.93 2.57
C ARG A 250 -0.39 24.12 4.07
N ALA A 251 0.53 23.58 4.85
CA ALA A 251 0.59 23.86 6.27
C ALA A 251 0.93 25.34 6.51
N GLY A 252 -0.04 26.13 6.94
CA GLY A 252 -0.01 27.47 7.52
C GLY A 252 0.97 28.53 6.99
N GLY A 253 0.49 29.70 6.59
CA GLY A 253 1.25 30.86 6.25
C GLY A 253 1.71 30.95 4.78
N PRO A 254 2.17 32.13 4.31
CA PRO A 254 2.48 32.40 2.90
C PRO A 254 3.69 31.60 2.36
N ARG A 255 4.38 30.79 3.16
CA ARG A 255 5.56 30.00 2.78
C ARG A 255 5.67 28.69 3.55
N THR A 256 4.63 27.85 3.54
CA THR A 256 4.77 26.48 4.04
C THR A 256 5.09 25.51 2.91
N PRO A 257 5.89 24.44 3.14
CA PRO A 257 6.19 23.47 2.12
C PRO A 257 4.89 22.86 1.60
N GLY A 258 4.80 22.72 0.29
CA GLY A 258 3.69 22.00 -0.32
C GLY A 258 3.78 20.53 0.06
N PHE A 259 2.66 19.93 0.42
CA PHE A 259 2.52 18.51 0.67
C PHE A 259 1.52 17.93 -0.33
N ARG A 260 1.93 16.87 -1.04
CA ARG A 260 1.07 16.11 -1.94
C ARG A 260 0.75 14.78 -1.30
N TRP A 261 -0.45 14.69 -0.79
CA TRP A 261 -1.09 13.44 -0.42
C TRP A 261 -1.63 12.76 -1.68
N ASP A 262 -1.57 11.46 -1.75
CA ASP A 262 -2.11 10.72 -2.90
C ASP A 262 -1.43 11.07 -4.26
N ALA A 263 -0.09 11.16 -4.25
CA ALA A 263 0.67 11.30 -5.48
C ALA A 263 0.59 9.99 -6.30
N GLY A 264 0.36 10.12 -7.62
CA GLY A 264 0.39 8.99 -8.55
C GLY A 264 1.80 8.45 -8.78
N HIS A 265 1.97 7.59 -9.78
CA HIS A 265 3.26 6.95 -10.08
C HIS A 265 4.02 7.66 -11.23
N GLU A 266 3.44 8.63 -11.87
CA GLU A 266 3.96 9.24 -13.08
C GLU A 266 5.02 10.32 -12.81
N ARG A 267 6.13 10.24 -13.52
CA ARG A 267 7.24 11.21 -13.44
C ARG A 267 6.79 12.64 -13.71
N SER A 268 5.92 12.84 -14.70
CA SER A 268 5.41 14.17 -15.08
C SER A 268 4.67 14.84 -13.94
N GLY A 269 3.91 14.08 -13.15
CA GLY A 269 3.22 14.54 -11.95
C GLY A 269 4.21 15.03 -10.89
N HIS A 270 5.19 14.22 -10.53
CA HIS A 270 6.18 14.55 -9.48
C HIS A 270 7.04 15.76 -9.85
N LEU A 271 7.49 15.86 -11.09
CA LEU A 271 8.27 17.02 -11.56
C LEU A 271 7.41 18.29 -11.59
N THR A 272 6.12 18.17 -11.96
CA THR A 272 5.18 19.30 -11.92
C THR A 272 4.93 19.75 -10.49
N ASP A 273 4.79 18.84 -9.55
CA ASP A 273 4.62 19.15 -8.14
C ASP A 273 5.86 19.82 -7.55
N LEU A 274 7.05 19.32 -7.86
CA LEU A 274 8.31 19.99 -7.49
C LEU A 274 8.36 21.42 -8.04
N ALA A 275 7.95 21.62 -9.29
CA ALA A 275 7.89 22.96 -9.90
C ALA A 275 6.85 23.89 -9.24
N ARG A 276 5.91 23.36 -8.48
CA ARG A 276 4.95 24.10 -7.67
C ARG A 276 5.41 24.33 -6.22
N GLY A 277 6.62 23.89 -5.88
CA GLY A 277 7.19 23.98 -4.54
C GLY A 277 6.70 22.91 -3.58
N ILE A 278 6.20 21.79 -4.09
CA ILE A 278 5.85 20.62 -3.28
C ILE A 278 7.12 19.83 -3.04
N THR A 279 7.51 19.67 -1.78
CA THR A 279 8.71 18.95 -1.33
C THR A 279 8.40 17.83 -0.34
N ALA A 280 7.14 17.59 -0.07
CA ALA A 280 6.69 16.43 0.68
C ALA A 280 5.64 15.67 -0.13
N HIS A 281 5.93 14.42 -0.45
CA HIS A 281 5.07 13.56 -1.26
C HIS A 281 4.75 12.28 -0.51
N SER A 282 3.52 11.83 -0.57
CA SER A 282 3.12 10.46 -0.23
C SER A 282 2.54 9.80 -1.48
N VAL A 283 3.28 8.86 -2.04
CA VAL A 283 2.88 8.12 -3.24
C VAL A 283 1.91 7.04 -2.82
N ARG A 284 0.70 7.08 -3.39
CA ARG A 284 -0.36 6.14 -3.07
C ARG A 284 -0.02 4.74 -3.56
N THR A 285 -0.24 3.77 -2.70
CA THR A 285 -0.24 2.32 -2.98
C THR A 285 0.99 1.87 -3.78
N VAL A 286 2.20 2.17 -3.30
CA VAL A 286 3.43 1.68 -3.94
C VAL A 286 3.55 0.16 -3.80
N PHE A 287 3.09 -0.41 -2.69
CA PHE A 287 2.90 -1.85 -2.53
C PHE A 287 1.42 -2.15 -2.42
N ALA A 288 0.88 -2.85 -3.42
CA ALA A 288 -0.54 -3.19 -3.47
C ALA A 288 -0.97 -4.09 -2.30
N GLY A 289 -0.19 -5.13 -2.01
CA GLY A 289 -0.63 -6.19 -1.10
C GLY A 289 -1.90 -6.88 -1.57
N THR A 290 -2.41 -7.79 -0.78
CA THR A 290 -3.65 -8.50 -1.08
C THR A 290 -4.64 -8.26 0.05
N SER A 291 -5.84 -7.80 -0.26
CA SER A 291 -6.93 -7.80 0.71
C SER A 291 -7.39 -9.23 0.94
N TRP A 292 -7.34 -9.70 2.18
CA TRP A 292 -7.66 -11.05 2.59
C TRP A 292 -8.76 -11.05 3.67
N GLY A 293 -9.35 -12.20 3.92
CA GLY A 293 -10.50 -12.27 4.82
C GLY A 293 -11.68 -11.44 4.31
N TRP A 294 -12.23 -10.63 5.19
CA TRP A 294 -13.34 -9.71 4.97
C TRP A 294 -12.88 -8.23 5.02
N LEU A 295 -11.61 -7.97 4.77
CA LEU A 295 -11.02 -6.62 4.78
C LEU A 295 -11.42 -5.72 3.62
N PRO A 296 -11.74 -6.21 2.38
CA PRO A 296 -11.94 -5.33 1.25
C PRO A 296 -13.13 -4.39 1.42
N GLY A 297 -12.92 -3.10 1.24
CA GLY A 297 -13.99 -2.10 1.20
C GLY A 297 -14.86 -2.16 -0.06
N SER A 298 -14.40 -2.83 -1.12
CA SER A 298 -15.16 -3.07 -2.34
C SER A 298 -15.93 -4.40 -2.34
N GLY A 299 -15.88 -5.16 -1.25
CA GLY A 299 -16.45 -6.50 -1.16
C GLY A 299 -15.74 -7.58 -1.98
N LEU A 300 -14.79 -7.20 -2.81
CA LEU A 300 -13.96 -8.11 -3.58
C LEU A 300 -12.49 -7.92 -3.19
N PRO A 301 -11.70 -8.99 -3.14
CA PRO A 301 -10.27 -8.88 -3.04
C PRO A 301 -9.73 -8.32 -4.37
N ALA A 302 -10.02 -7.05 -4.63
CA ALA A 302 -9.36 -6.36 -5.72
C ALA A 302 -7.88 -6.23 -5.36
N PRO A 303 -6.95 -6.42 -6.31
CA PRO A 303 -5.65 -5.83 -6.14
C PRO A 303 -5.91 -4.34 -5.98
N SER A 304 -5.60 -3.78 -4.81
CA SER A 304 -5.63 -2.34 -4.68
C SER A 304 -4.49 -1.79 -5.54
N GLY A 305 -4.84 -1.46 -6.77
CA GLY A 305 -3.93 -1.00 -7.80
C GLY A 305 -3.45 -2.11 -8.74
N SER A 306 -4.24 -2.42 -9.78
CA SER A 306 -3.67 -2.86 -11.04
C SER A 306 -2.66 -1.79 -11.46
N GLY A 307 -1.34 -2.14 -11.51
CA GLY A 307 -0.27 -1.20 -11.81
C GLY A 307 0.48 -0.67 -10.59
N ALA A 308 0.42 -1.34 -9.43
CA ALA A 308 1.27 -0.97 -8.30
C ALA A 308 2.76 -1.17 -8.63
N PRO A 309 3.63 -0.22 -8.27
CA PRO A 309 5.07 -0.31 -8.50
C PRO A 309 5.76 -1.52 -7.88
N ILE A 310 5.21 -2.05 -6.79
CA ILE A 310 5.53 -3.38 -6.26
C ILE A 310 4.25 -4.21 -6.30
N ASP A 311 4.26 -5.28 -7.08
CA ASP A 311 3.09 -6.15 -7.27
C ASP A 311 2.77 -6.99 -6.01
N GLU A 312 1.65 -7.69 -6.05
CA GLU A 312 1.23 -8.56 -4.94
C GLU A 312 2.22 -9.69 -4.66
N GLY A 313 2.96 -10.16 -5.67
CA GLY A 313 4.07 -11.10 -5.53
C GLY A 313 5.33 -10.48 -4.95
N ARG A 314 5.27 -9.23 -4.54
CA ARG A 314 6.37 -8.43 -3.98
C ARG A 314 7.50 -8.14 -4.99
N ARG A 315 7.20 -8.14 -6.29
CA ARG A 315 8.18 -7.83 -7.35
C ARG A 315 8.05 -6.37 -7.77
N PRO A 316 9.16 -5.65 -7.92
CA PRO A 316 9.14 -4.36 -8.59
C PRO A 316 8.67 -4.50 -10.03
N THR A 317 7.74 -3.64 -10.44
CA THR A 317 7.23 -3.53 -11.81
C THR A 317 7.95 -2.40 -12.56
N PRO A 318 7.78 -2.25 -13.87
CA PRO A 318 8.32 -1.11 -14.60
C PRO A 318 7.88 0.26 -14.06
N ASP A 319 6.70 0.34 -13.41
CA ASP A 319 6.19 1.58 -12.81
C ASP A 319 7.01 2.06 -11.61
N MET A 320 7.93 1.23 -11.12
CA MET A 320 8.91 1.64 -10.12
C MET A 320 9.99 2.59 -10.69
N ALA A 321 10.26 2.56 -12.00
CA ALA A 321 11.35 3.36 -12.59
C ALA A 321 11.19 4.87 -12.37
N PRO A 322 10.04 5.51 -12.64
CA PRO A 322 9.86 6.94 -12.35
C PRO A 322 10.04 7.27 -10.87
N LEU A 323 9.54 6.41 -9.98
CA LEU A 323 9.63 6.61 -8.53
C LEU A 323 11.08 6.52 -8.04
N GLN A 324 11.82 5.52 -8.50
CA GLN A 324 13.23 5.35 -8.18
C GLN A 324 14.06 6.55 -8.69
N GLN A 325 13.83 6.99 -9.92
CA GLN A 325 14.54 8.11 -10.51
C GLN A 325 14.30 9.40 -9.71
N PHE A 326 13.07 9.70 -9.39
CA PHE A 326 12.74 10.88 -8.58
C PHE A 326 13.29 10.77 -7.15
N GLY A 327 13.15 9.61 -6.52
CA GLY A 327 13.62 9.37 -5.15
C GLY A 327 15.15 9.51 -5.03
N HIS A 328 15.92 8.94 -5.95
CA HIS A 328 17.37 9.09 -5.94
C HIS A 328 17.81 10.54 -6.21
N LEU A 329 17.13 11.22 -7.16
CA LEU A 329 17.38 12.60 -7.48
C LEU A 329 17.20 13.52 -6.25
N VAL A 330 16.04 13.48 -5.59
CA VAL A 330 15.76 14.39 -4.48
C VAL A 330 16.55 14.10 -3.22
N ARG A 331 17.05 12.87 -3.07
CA ARG A 331 17.94 12.49 -1.95
C ARG A 331 19.39 12.91 -2.16
N THR A 332 19.84 13.04 -3.40
CA THR A 332 21.26 13.26 -3.70
C THR A 332 21.53 14.67 -4.26
N VAL A 333 20.51 15.44 -4.63
CA VAL A 333 20.61 16.81 -5.13
C VAL A 333 19.93 17.76 -4.15
N PRO A 334 20.65 18.28 -3.13
CA PRO A 334 20.08 19.09 -2.06
C PRO A 334 19.49 20.41 -2.52
N ASP A 335 19.94 20.93 -3.68
CA ASP A 335 19.42 22.15 -4.28
C ASP A 335 17.91 22.12 -4.51
N LEU A 336 17.33 20.93 -4.76
CA LEU A 336 15.90 20.75 -5.02
C LEU A 336 15.01 20.97 -3.79
N ALA A 337 15.58 20.98 -2.60
CA ALA A 337 14.83 21.22 -1.36
C ALA A 337 14.52 22.70 -1.10
N ARG A 338 15.08 23.61 -1.92
CA ARG A 338 14.87 25.06 -1.82
C ARG A 338 14.89 25.71 -3.19
N LEU A 339 13.74 25.87 -3.79
CA LEU A 339 13.61 26.44 -5.11
C LEU A 339 12.63 27.63 -5.07
N ASP A 340 13.04 28.77 -5.62
CA ASP A 340 12.17 29.90 -5.87
C ASP A 340 11.67 29.87 -7.32
N PRO A 341 10.40 30.13 -7.59
CA PRO A 341 9.92 30.26 -8.96
C PRO A 341 10.49 31.54 -9.58
N VAL A 342 11.13 31.37 -10.73
CA VAL A 342 11.63 32.52 -11.54
C VAL A 342 10.61 32.93 -12.58
N GLY A 343 9.86 31.97 -13.14
CA GLY A 343 8.82 32.21 -14.11
C GLY A 343 8.71 31.08 -15.13
N GLU A 344 8.13 31.39 -16.27
CA GLU A 344 8.04 30.46 -17.41
C GLU A 344 9.01 30.90 -18.49
N LYS A 345 9.62 29.94 -19.15
CA LYS A 345 10.45 30.13 -20.35
C LYS A 345 9.67 29.61 -21.55
N ARG A 346 9.96 30.13 -22.70
CA ARG A 346 9.37 29.64 -23.97
C ARG A 346 10.33 28.66 -24.64
N ALA A 347 9.83 27.47 -24.96
CA ALA A 347 10.51 26.59 -25.90
C ALA A 347 10.29 27.10 -27.33
N GLN A 348 11.18 26.78 -28.26
CA GLN A 348 11.00 27.08 -29.68
C GLN A 348 9.75 26.38 -30.23
N ASP A 349 9.48 25.16 -29.80
CA ASP A 349 8.25 24.43 -30.09
C ASP A 349 7.23 24.69 -28.96
N GLY A 350 6.12 25.37 -29.30
CA GLY A 350 5.09 25.77 -28.34
C GLY A 350 4.30 24.63 -27.67
N ARG A 351 4.52 23.37 -28.08
CA ARG A 351 3.94 22.19 -27.39
C ARG A 351 4.61 21.90 -26.06
N LEU A 352 5.83 22.42 -25.83
CA LEU A 352 6.53 22.29 -24.57
C LEU A 352 6.23 23.48 -23.65
N THR A 353 5.88 23.18 -22.40
CA THR A 353 5.87 24.15 -21.31
C THR A 353 7.16 24.03 -20.51
N VAL A 354 7.77 25.19 -20.16
CA VAL A 354 9.05 25.24 -19.44
C VAL A 354 8.88 26.08 -18.18
N ARG A 355 8.84 25.43 -17.01
CA ARG A 355 8.86 26.12 -15.72
C ARG A 355 10.29 26.29 -15.25
N HIS A 356 10.65 27.52 -14.90
CA HIS A 356 11.99 27.89 -14.45
C HIS A 356 11.96 28.19 -12.95
N LEU A 357 12.85 27.53 -12.22
CA LEU A 357 13.08 27.73 -10.79
C LEU A 357 14.57 27.94 -10.55
N ALA A 358 14.92 28.57 -9.44
CA ALA A 358 16.31 28.78 -9.05
C ALA A 358 16.49 28.50 -7.56
N ASN A 359 17.63 27.92 -7.22
CA ASN A 359 18.03 27.83 -5.82
C ASN A 359 18.66 29.17 -5.40
N PRO A 360 18.10 29.89 -4.40
CA PRO A 360 18.56 31.22 -4.02
C PRO A 360 19.94 31.23 -3.32
N ASP A 361 20.42 30.08 -2.82
CA ASP A 361 21.69 29.97 -2.11
C ASP A 361 22.85 29.60 -3.05
N THR A 362 22.60 28.69 -3.98
CA THR A 362 23.66 28.12 -4.85
C THR A 362 23.65 28.70 -6.24
N GLY A 363 22.55 29.35 -6.63
CA GLY A 363 22.34 29.86 -7.99
C GLY A 363 22.04 28.76 -9.03
N ALA A 364 21.89 27.51 -8.61
CA ALA A 364 21.50 26.43 -9.50
C ALA A 364 20.11 26.70 -10.11
N GLN A 365 20.01 26.52 -11.44
CA GLN A 365 18.77 26.71 -12.19
C GLN A 365 18.15 25.36 -12.51
N VAL A 366 16.85 25.27 -12.36
CA VAL A 366 16.06 24.05 -12.59
C VAL A 366 14.96 24.37 -13.60
N TYR A 367 14.87 23.58 -14.66
CA TYR A 367 13.86 23.70 -15.69
C TYR A 367 13.04 22.40 -15.74
N VAL A 368 11.75 22.51 -15.48
CA VAL A 368 10.80 21.39 -15.69
C VAL A 368 10.18 21.60 -17.06
N VAL A 369 10.57 20.76 -18.00
CA VAL A 369 10.12 20.77 -19.40
C VAL A 369 9.07 19.70 -19.56
N ARG A 370 7.83 20.08 -19.86
CA ARG A 370 6.69 19.18 -19.96
C ARG A 370 6.11 19.18 -21.38
N ASN A 371 5.77 17.99 -21.83
CA ASN A 371 5.09 17.71 -23.09
C ASN A 371 3.74 17.07 -22.82
N ASP A 372 2.66 17.82 -23.04
CA ASP A 372 1.29 17.32 -22.90
C ASP A 372 0.73 16.73 -24.20
N SER A 373 1.48 16.82 -25.30
CA SER A 373 1.04 16.29 -26.59
C SER A 373 1.24 14.77 -26.71
N GLY A 374 0.49 14.13 -27.61
CA GLY A 374 0.65 12.71 -27.95
C GLY A 374 1.88 12.36 -28.80
N GLU A 375 2.75 13.34 -29.09
CA GLU A 375 3.92 13.16 -29.95
C GLU A 375 5.21 13.49 -29.19
N GLN A 376 6.32 12.85 -29.58
CA GLN A 376 7.64 13.26 -29.11
C GLN A 376 8.00 14.62 -29.67
N VAL A 377 8.43 15.54 -28.80
CA VAL A 377 8.85 16.89 -29.20
C VAL A 377 10.34 17.06 -28.97
N ARG A 378 11.05 17.63 -29.98
CA ARG A 378 12.44 18.05 -29.90
C ARG A 378 12.52 19.54 -30.13
N SER A 379 13.05 20.31 -29.15
CA SER A 379 13.04 21.77 -29.18
C SER A 379 14.29 22.35 -28.56
N ILE A 380 14.69 23.52 -29.04
CA ILE A 380 15.60 24.42 -28.33
C ILE A 380 14.85 25.12 -27.21
N LEU A 381 15.56 25.36 -26.12
CA LEU A 381 15.04 26.08 -24.95
C LEU A 381 15.81 27.38 -24.77
N PRO A 382 15.37 28.48 -25.42
CA PRO A 382 16.07 29.77 -25.35
C PRO A 382 16.17 30.26 -23.90
N ASP A 383 17.22 30.98 -23.57
CA ASP A 383 17.46 31.62 -22.27
C ASP A 383 17.50 30.65 -21.06
N THR A 384 17.78 29.37 -21.30
CA THR A 384 17.95 28.35 -20.25
C THR A 384 19.40 27.98 -20.01
N GLY A 385 20.31 28.43 -20.86
CA GLY A 385 21.73 27.97 -20.88
C GLY A 385 21.90 26.57 -21.50
N VAL A 386 20.83 25.89 -21.91
CA VAL A 386 20.90 24.64 -22.66
C VAL A 386 21.01 24.95 -24.15
N GLU A 387 22.19 24.78 -24.67
CA GLU A 387 22.56 25.28 -26.02
C GLU A 387 22.15 24.36 -27.16
N VAL A 388 21.63 23.18 -26.86
CA VAL A 388 21.28 22.14 -27.84
C VAL A 388 19.82 21.70 -27.66
N PRO A 389 19.21 21.13 -28.74
CA PRO A 389 17.81 20.69 -28.64
C PRO A 389 17.62 19.55 -27.60
N VAL A 390 16.56 19.69 -26.84
CA VAL A 390 16.11 18.68 -25.85
C VAL A 390 14.94 17.91 -26.40
N THR A 391 14.91 16.60 -26.16
CA THR A 391 13.81 15.71 -26.54
C THR A 391 12.98 15.34 -25.33
N VAL A 392 11.65 15.54 -25.44
CA VAL A 392 10.67 15.14 -24.40
C VAL A 392 9.63 14.20 -25.00
N ALA A 393 9.40 13.07 -24.34
CA ALA A 393 8.46 12.05 -24.78
C ALA A 393 6.98 12.54 -24.71
N PRO A 394 6.05 11.86 -25.41
CA PRO A 394 4.63 12.13 -25.28
C PRO A 394 4.18 12.01 -23.82
N HIS A 395 3.32 12.91 -23.35
CA HIS A 395 2.71 12.92 -22.02
C HIS A 395 3.72 12.80 -20.87
N ASP A 396 4.93 13.33 -21.03
CA ASP A 396 6.03 13.18 -20.09
C ASP A 396 6.65 14.54 -19.72
N ALA A 397 7.50 14.53 -18.69
CA ALA A 397 8.29 15.69 -18.31
C ALA A 397 9.75 15.31 -18.08
N LYS A 398 10.64 16.27 -18.28
CA LYS A 398 12.09 16.14 -18.05
C LYS A 398 12.54 17.28 -17.14
N LEU A 399 13.34 16.96 -16.13
CA LEU A 399 14.01 17.95 -15.31
C LEU A 399 15.42 18.18 -15.84
N LEU A 400 15.73 19.41 -16.20
CA LEU A 400 17.06 19.86 -16.63
C LEU A 400 17.63 20.83 -15.61
N VAL A 401 18.93 20.83 -15.48
CA VAL A 401 19.64 21.70 -14.53
C VAL A 401 20.80 22.42 -15.18
N SER A 402 21.06 23.62 -14.72
CA SER A 402 22.29 24.37 -15.02
C SER A 402 22.83 25.00 -13.76
N GLY A 403 24.15 25.20 -13.68
CA GLY A 403 24.79 25.76 -12.50
C GLY A 403 24.87 24.82 -11.28
N LEU A 404 24.39 23.58 -11.39
CA LEU A 404 24.45 22.60 -10.31
C LEU A 404 25.88 22.11 -10.07
N ARG A 405 26.24 21.79 -8.83
CA ARG A 405 27.50 21.12 -8.50
C ARG A 405 27.35 19.60 -8.56
N LEU A 406 28.20 18.98 -9.37
CA LEU A 406 28.39 17.52 -9.41
C LEU A 406 29.66 17.20 -8.60
N GLY A 407 29.50 16.98 -7.31
CA GLY A 407 30.64 16.92 -6.40
C GLY A 407 31.38 18.26 -6.39
N ARG A 408 32.64 18.25 -6.89
CA ARG A 408 33.49 19.42 -6.93
C ARG A 408 33.45 20.20 -8.25
N ARG A 409 32.76 19.67 -9.27
CA ARG A 409 32.68 20.32 -10.60
C ARG A 409 31.33 20.98 -10.80
N LYS A 410 31.32 22.02 -11.60
CA LYS A 410 30.12 22.77 -11.94
C LYS A 410 29.56 22.29 -13.27
N LEU A 411 28.30 21.89 -13.24
CA LEU A 411 27.55 21.53 -14.45
C LEU A 411 27.03 22.83 -15.10
N ALA A 412 27.49 23.11 -16.29
CA ALA A 412 26.96 24.22 -17.07
C ALA A 412 25.52 23.94 -17.52
N TYR A 413 25.29 22.80 -18.13
CA TYR A 413 23.96 22.29 -18.46
C TYR A 413 23.93 20.79 -18.76
N THR A 414 22.74 20.21 -18.83
CA THR A 414 22.51 18.84 -19.32
C THR A 414 21.28 18.77 -20.21
N THR A 415 21.26 17.85 -21.19
CA THR A 415 20.09 17.50 -21.99
C THR A 415 19.39 16.23 -21.48
N ALA A 416 20.07 15.45 -20.64
CA ALA A 416 19.51 14.28 -19.95
C ALA A 416 19.06 14.63 -18.54
N GLN A 417 18.14 13.85 -18.01
CA GLN A 417 17.70 14.02 -16.66
C GLN A 417 18.77 13.52 -15.67
N PRO A 418 19.23 14.34 -14.70
CA PRO A 418 20.06 13.85 -13.62
C PRO A 418 19.27 12.82 -12.78
N LEU A 419 19.93 11.73 -12.42
CA LEU A 419 19.40 10.68 -11.56
C LEU A 419 19.96 10.80 -10.15
N LEU A 420 21.27 10.97 -10.02
CA LEU A 420 21.94 11.15 -8.75
C LEU A 420 23.28 11.84 -8.91
N SER A 421 23.76 12.47 -7.83
CA SER A 421 25.12 12.98 -7.69
C SER A 421 25.63 12.68 -6.29
N MET A 422 26.78 12.01 -6.18
CA MET A 422 27.31 11.58 -4.89
C MET A 422 28.82 11.49 -4.89
N ALA A 423 29.43 11.58 -3.71
CA ALA A 423 30.84 11.28 -3.52
C ALA A 423 31.01 9.79 -3.16
N ALA A 424 31.81 9.08 -3.94
CA ALA A 424 32.18 7.68 -3.69
C ALA A 424 33.69 7.60 -3.41
N GLY A 425 34.07 8.05 -2.23
CA GLY A 425 35.44 8.00 -1.73
C GLY A 425 36.47 8.85 -2.47
N ARG A 426 37.16 8.30 -3.48
CA ARG A 426 38.21 9.00 -4.28
C ARG A 426 37.68 9.75 -5.47
N MET A 427 36.39 9.64 -5.75
CA MET A 427 35.78 10.22 -6.94
C MET A 427 34.40 10.73 -6.66
N ASP A 428 33.97 11.67 -7.46
CA ASP A 428 32.58 12.07 -7.57
C ASP A 428 31.90 11.22 -8.65
N VAL A 429 30.64 10.86 -8.44
CA VAL A 429 29.85 10.08 -9.40
C VAL A 429 28.56 10.84 -9.68
N ALA A 430 28.26 11.02 -10.97
CA ALA A 430 27.00 11.60 -11.42
C ALA A 430 26.37 10.68 -12.46
N VAL A 431 25.07 10.41 -12.30
CA VAL A 431 24.30 9.54 -13.20
C VAL A 431 23.25 10.36 -13.92
N PHE A 432 23.16 10.14 -15.22
CA PHE A 432 22.17 10.76 -16.09
C PHE A 432 21.34 9.68 -16.78
N THR A 433 20.03 9.94 -16.92
CA THR A 433 19.10 8.96 -17.49
C THR A 433 18.20 9.60 -18.55
N GLY A 434 17.65 8.76 -19.40
CA GLY A 434 16.69 9.10 -20.44
C GLY A 434 16.25 7.87 -21.22
N ARG A 435 15.83 8.06 -22.45
CA ARG A 435 15.36 6.96 -23.30
C ARG A 435 16.55 6.17 -23.86
N SER A 436 16.35 4.87 -24.06
CA SER A 436 17.36 4.02 -24.68
C SER A 436 17.71 4.56 -26.08
N GLY A 437 19.03 4.66 -26.36
CA GLY A 437 19.57 5.22 -27.60
C GLY A 437 19.57 6.75 -27.71
N GLU A 438 18.96 7.49 -26.76
CA GLU A 438 19.05 8.94 -26.71
C GLU A 438 20.52 9.37 -26.47
N ARG A 439 20.97 10.42 -27.18
CA ARG A 439 22.29 10.98 -26.94
C ARG A 439 22.18 12.10 -25.92
N ALA A 440 22.79 11.90 -24.78
CA ALA A 440 22.87 12.89 -23.72
C ALA A 440 24.10 13.77 -23.90
N GLN A 441 23.94 15.08 -23.74
CA GLN A 441 25.04 16.04 -23.67
C GLN A 441 25.15 16.61 -22.26
N ILE A 442 26.35 16.52 -21.70
CA ILE A 442 26.69 17.08 -20.39
C ILE A 442 27.79 18.12 -20.62
N ALA A 443 27.56 19.35 -20.21
CA ALA A 443 28.52 20.44 -20.30
C ALA A 443 29.02 20.80 -18.88
N LEU A 444 30.31 20.74 -18.66
CA LEU A 444 30.98 21.13 -17.41
C LEU A 444 31.78 22.40 -17.60
N ASP A 445 31.66 23.36 -16.66
CA ASP A 445 32.59 24.50 -16.62
C ASP A 445 33.92 24.00 -16.06
N CYS A 446 35.03 24.28 -16.78
CA CYS A 446 36.39 23.87 -16.41
C CYS A 446 37.37 24.98 -16.80
N ASP A 447 38.18 25.50 -15.88
CA ASP A 447 39.15 26.58 -16.14
C ASP A 447 40.30 26.08 -17.05
N THR A 448 40.67 24.79 -16.95
CA THR A 448 41.68 24.15 -17.79
C THR A 448 41.13 22.88 -18.41
N GLN A 449 41.69 22.46 -19.55
CA GLN A 449 41.26 21.26 -20.26
C GLN A 449 41.51 20.02 -19.42
N PRO A 450 40.45 19.26 -19.07
CA PRO A 450 40.56 18.00 -18.33
C PRO A 450 40.96 16.83 -19.27
N GLU A 451 41.49 15.78 -18.66
CA GLU A 451 41.68 14.47 -19.34
C GLU A 451 40.33 13.73 -19.32
N VAL A 452 39.86 13.31 -20.47
CA VAL A 452 38.65 12.50 -20.63
C VAL A 452 39.04 11.07 -20.99
N LEU A 453 38.82 10.14 -20.05
CA LEU A 453 39.15 8.74 -20.22
C LEU A 453 37.89 7.94 -20.47
N ARG A 454 38.00 7.05 -21.40
CA ARG A 454 37.03 6.06 -21.79
C ARG A 454 37.01 4.87 -20.85
N ALA A 455 35.81 4.35 -20.53
CA ALA A 455 35.71 3.02 -19.95
C ALA A 455 35.12 1.98 -20.94
N ASP A 456 34.04 2.29 -21.70
CA ASP A 456 33.35 1.28 -22.53
C ASP A 456 32.98 1.71 -23.94
N THR A 457 32.48 2.91 -24.16
CA THR A 457 32.08 3.43 -25.47
C THR A 457 32.78 4.75 -25.75
N GLU A 458 33.02 5.09 -27.01
CA GLU A 458 33.63 6.41 -27.36
C GLU A 458 32.57 7.52 -27.11
N PRO A 459 32.65 8.29 -26.01
CA PRO A 459 31.94 9.53 -25.97
C PRO A 459 32.55 10.49 -26.97
N ALA A 460 31.73 11.24 -27.68
CA ALA A 460 32.21 12.41 -28.34
C ALA A 460 32.43 13.48 -27.27
N TRP A 461 33.60 14.11 -27.27
CA TRP A 461 33.83 15.22 -26.35
C TRP A 461 34.60 16.35 -27.04
N SER A 462 34.43 17.55 -26.54
CA SER A 462 35.17 18.73 -26.97
C SER A 462 35.44 19.64 -25.79
N TYR A 463 36.54 20.39 -25.83
CA TYR A 463 36.82 21.43 -24.88
C TYR A 463 37.03 22.75 -25.62
N ASP A 464 36.23 23.77 -25.30
CA ASP A 464 36.34 25.10 -25.87
C ASP A 464 35.90 26.13 -24.84
N ARG A 465 36.67 27.24 -24.77
CA ARG A 465 36.37 28.43 -23.95
C ARG A 465 36.01 28.11 -22.48
N GLY A 466 36.76 27.25 -21.85
CA GLY A 466 36.49 26.88 -20.44
C GLY A 466 35.34 25.92 -20.24
N ARG A 467 34.92 25.22 -21.29
CA ARG A 467 33.79 24.27 -21.20
C ARG A 467 34.13 22.93 -21.83
N LEU A 468 33.96 21.88 -21.03
CA LEU A 468 34.00 20.50 -21.48
C LEU A 468 32.61 20.03 -21.86
N ASN A 469 32.40 19.64 -23.10
CA ASN A 469 31.17 18.97 -23.56
C ASN A 469 31.43 17.48 -23.73
N VAL A 470 30.58 16.65 -23.14
CA VAL A 470 30.60 15.20 -23.26
C VAL A 470 29.26 14.74 -23.80
N VAL A 471 29.29 13.96 -24.89
CA VAL A 471 28.07 13.39 -25.51
C VAL A 471 28.22 11.87 -25.52
N ALA A 472 27.28 11.20 -24.89
CA ALA A 472 27.23 9.74 -24.80
C ALA A 472 25.81 9.19 -25.03
N PRO A 473 25.66 7.98 -25.57
CA PRO A 473 24.36 7.32 -25.70
C PRO A 473 23.91 6.77 -24.36
N LEU A 474 22.59 6.80 -24.12
CA LEU A 474 21.94 6.21 -22.94
C LEU A 474 21.57 4.76 -23.23
N GLY A 475 22.00 3.82 -22.40
CA GLY A 475 21.57 2.42 -22.43
C GLY A 475 22.02 1.58 -23.59
N VAL A 476 22.83 2.09 -24.50
CA VAL A 476 23.37 1.30 -25.61
C VAL A 476 24.52 0.43 -25.10
N GLY A 477 24.27 -0.88 -25.03
CA GLY A 477 25.22 -1.84 -24.44
C GLY A 477 25.27 -1.83 -22.92
N GLY A 478 24.22 -1.27 -22.25
CA GLY A 478 24.13 -1.15 -20.83
C GLY A 478 24.59 0.21 -20.28
N LEU A 479 25.31 0.21 -19.16
CA LEU A 479 25.81 1.43 -18.51
C LEU A 479 27.06 1.96 -19.23
N SER A 480 26.98 3.18 -19.77
CA SER A 480 28.14 3.86 -20.34
C SER A 480 28.89 4.68 -19.27
N ARG A 481 30.22 4.65 -19.27
CA ARG A 481 31.08 5.26 -18.25
C ARG A 481 32.11 6.20 -18.92
N VAL A 482 32.18 7.42 -18.38
CA VAL A 482 33.17 8.43 -18.78
C VAL A 482 33.85 8.97 -17.53
N LEU A 483 35.16 8.90 -17.48
CA LEU A 483 35.97 9.41 -16.38
C LEU A 483 36.64 10.74 -16.80
N VAL A 484 36.39 11.78 -16.01
CA VAL A 484 36.94 13.14 -16.18
C VAL A 484 37.95 13.41 -15.06
N LYS A 485 39.24 13.65 -15.42
CA LYS A 485 40.32 13.96 -14.48
C LYS A 485 40.92 15.34 -14.77
N GLY A 486 41.50 15.97 -13.76
CA GLY A 486 42.14 17.29 -13.92
C GLY A 486 41.11 18.40 -14.14
N GLY A 487 41.46 19.47 -14.85
CA GLY A 487 40.67 20.68 -14.90
C GLY A 487 40.68 21.42 -13.55
N ASP A 488 39.52 21.71 -12.99
CA ASP A 488 39.37 22.48 -11.76
C ASP A 488 39.47 21.60 -10.49
N SER A 489 39.66 20.31 -10.59
CA SER A 489 39.64 19.42 -9.45
C SER A 489 40.56 18.22 -9.61
N ASP A 490 41.33 17.93 -8.53
CA ASP A 490 42.13 16.71 -8.42
C ASP A 490 41.27 15.45 -8.16
N VAL A 491 39.99 15.64 -7.82
CA VAL A 491 39.06 14.52 -7.64
C VAL A 491 38.43 14.17 -8.98
N PRO A 492 38.62 12.95 -9.43
CA PRO A 492 38.01 12.49 -10.68
C PRO A 492 36.47 12.51 -10.57
N LEU A 493 35.80 12.82 -11.69
CA LEU A 493 34.35 12.70 -11.82
C LEU A 493 34.02 11.56 -12.77
N VAL A 494 33.22 10.61 -12.34
CA VAL A 494 32.66 9.57 -13.20
C VAL A 494 31.25 10.01 -13.61
N LEU A 495 31.08 10.16 -14.92
CA LEU A 495 29.79 10.36 -15.56
C LEU A 495 29.24 9.01 -16.01
N LEU A 496 28.08 8.63 -15.53
CA LEU A 496 27.37 7.39 -15.87
C LEU A 496 26.12 7.74 -16.68
N PHE A 497 25.94 7.05 -17.78
CA PHE A 497 24.83 7.25 -18.70
C PHE A 497 24.03 5.96 -18.80
N ALA A 498 22.77 6.03 -18.38
CA ALA A 498 21.86 4.88 -18.27
C ALA A 498 20.50 5.19 -18.92
N ASP A 499 19.92 4.23 -19.62
CA ASP A 499 18.49 4.30 -19.89
C ASP A 499 17.68 3.93 -18.65
N ALA A 500 16.34 4.02 -18.73
CA ALA A 500 15.46 3.75 -17.59
C ALA A 500 15.63 2.32 -17.04
N ALA A 501 15.83 1.31 -17.89
CA ALA A 501 16.01 -0.07 -17.48
C ALA A 501 17.37 -0.30 -16.80
N THR A 502 18.44 0.27 -17.34
CA THR A 502 19.79 0.25 -16.75
C THR A 502 19.81 0.99 -15.42
N ALA A 503 19.10 2.14 -15.33
CA ALA A 503 19.00 2.96 -14.13
C ALA A 503 18.34 2.21 -12.95
N LEU A 504 17.39 1.32 -13.22
CA LEU A 504 16.77 0.46 -12.20
C LEU A 504 17.76 -0.49 -11.51
N ARG A 505 18.94 -0.68 -12.06
CA ARG A 505 20.00 -1.56 -11.53
C ARG A 505 21.14 -0.77 -10.85
N LEU A 506 20.94 0.52 -10.58
CA LEU A 506 21.87 1.41 -9.89
C LEU A 506 21.38 1.69 -8.48
N TRP A 507 22.19 1.31 -7.49
CA TRP A 507 21.83 1.30 -6.08
C TRP A 507 22.77 2.18 -5.26
N PRO A 508 22.46 3.45 -5.01
CA PRO A 508 23.18 4.28 -4.06
C PRO A 508 22.91 3.82 -2.62
N TYR A 509 23.93 3.74 -1.82
CA TYR A 509 23.80 3.32 -0.42
C TYR A 509 24.71 4.16 0.49
N GLU A 510 24.13 4.68 1.57
CA GLU A 510 24.84 5.45 2.58
C GLU A 510 25.20 4.57 3.78
N THR A 511 26.48 4.53 4.12
CA THR A 511 26.98 3.90 5.33
C THR A 511 27.58 4.96 6.26
N PRO A 512 27.78 4.66 7.56
CA PRO A 512 28.48 5.59 8.46
C PRO A 512 29.91 5.94 8.02
N SER A 513 30.54 5.07 7.23
CA SER A 513 31.93 5.23 6.78
C SER A 513 32.04 5.78 5.34
N GLY A 514 30.94 6.21 4.74
CA GLY A 514 30.89 6.79 3.39
C GLY A 514 29.83 6.15 2.51
N SER A 515 29.58 6.80 1.38
CA SER A 515 28.59 6.37 0.40
C SER A 515 29.23 5.48 -0.67
N LEU A 516 28.42 4.59 -1.21
CA LEU A 516 28.80 3.71 -2.32
C LEU A 516 27.68 3.63 -3.36
N LEU A 517 28.05 3.31 -4.59
CA LEU A 517 27.11 3.00 -5.67
C LEU A 517 27.38 1.56 -6.14
N VAL A 518 26.32 0.76 -6.21
CA VAL A 518 26.37 -0.61 -6.76
C VAL A 518 25.58 -0.67 -8.04
N TYR A 519 26.15 -1.30 -9.07
CA TYR A 519 25.46 -1.58 -10.32
C TYR A 519 25.43 -3.08 -10.57
N GLY A 520 24.30 -3.57 -11.06
CA GLY A 520 24.19 -4.92 -11.62
C GLY A 520 23.09 -5.79 -11.01
N PRO A 521 22.99 -6.02 -9.70
CA PRO A 521 21.98 -6.93 -9.13
C PRO A 521 20.57 -6.40 -9.34
N ALA A 522 19.59 -7.32 -9.22
CA ALA A 522 18.18 -6.95 -9.29
C ALA A 522 17.76 -6.01 -8.17
N MET A 523 18.39 -6.15 -6.99
CA MET A 523 18.20 -5.25 -5.86
C MET A 523 19.38 -5.31 -4.88
N LEU A 524 19.75 -4.17 -4.29
CA LEU A 524 20.65 -4.08 -3.14
C LEU A 524 19.83 -3.92 -1.85
N ARG A 525 19.88 -4.91 -0.98
CA ARG A 525 19.16 -4.91 0.30
C ARG A 525 19.94 -4.19 1.40
N SER A 526 21.22 -4.45 1.49
CA SER A 526 22.09 -3.77 2.47
C SER A 526 23.54 -3.70 2.00
N ALA A 527 24.26 -2.74 2.59
CA ALA A 527 25.69 -2.62 2.45
C ALA A 527 26.33 -2.25 3.81
N ALA A 528 27.45 -2.88 4.13
CA ALA A 528 28.24 -2.56 5.31
C ALA A 528 29.73 -2.54 4.96
N LEU A 529 30.45 -1.56 5.52
CA LEU A 529 31.90 -1.43 5.33
C LEU A 529 32.60 -1.95 6.60
N ARG A 530 33.49 -2.93 6.44
CA ARG A 530 34.29 -3.47 7.54
C ARG A 530 35.73 -3.67 7.07
N GLY A 531 36.67 -2.92 7.64
CA GLY A 531 38.05 -2.90 7.18
C GLY A 531 38.14 -2.48 5.71
N SER A 532 38.77 -3.32 4.87
CA SER A 532 38.89 -3.10 3.43
C SER A 532 37.81 -3.79 2.59
N THR A 533 36.78 -4.36 3.24
CA THR A 533 35.76 -5.15 2.59
C THR A 533 34.39 -4.44 2.63
N VAL A 534 33.71 -4.40 1.51
CA VAL A 534 32.28 -4.08 1.45
C VAL A 534 31.47 -5.38 1.45
N HIS A 535 30.55 -5.49 2.41
CA HIS A 535 29.60 -6.60 2.54
C HIS A 535 28.28 -6.16 1.96
N LEU A 536 27.87 -6.79 0.87
CA LEU A 536 26.61 -6.53 0.16
C LEU A 536 25.65 -7.68 0.36
N THR A 537 24.37 -7.35 0.55
CA THR A 537 23.29 -8.34 0.44
C THR A 537 22.25 -7.85 -0.54
N GLY A 538 21.65 -8.75 -1.30
CA GLY A 538 20.68 -8.34 -2.31
C GLY A 538 20.11 -9.53 -3.09
N ASP A 539 19.35 -9.19 -4.12
CA ASP A 539 18.62 -10.14 -4.95
C ASP A 539 19.21 -10.24 -6.35
N VAL A 540 19.24 -11.48 -6.85
CA VAL A 540 19.57 -11.81 -8.22
C VAL A 540 18.42 -12.56 -8.86
N VAL A 541 17.91 -12.07 -9.98
CA VAL A 541 16.81 -12.69 -10.76
C VAL A 541 17.37 -13.32 -12.03
N ILE A 542 18.19 -12.57 -12.75
CA ILE A 542 18.87 -13.00 -13.98
C ILE A 542 20.38 -12.98 -13.75
N GLU A 543 21.11 -13.75 -14.52
CA GLU A 543 22.56 -13.75 -14.49
C GLU A 543 23.12 -12.33 -14.62
N THR A 544 24.01 -11.94 -13.69
CA THR A 544 24.50 -10.56 -13.61
C THR A 544 25.86 -10.46 -12.91
N GLY A 545 26.67 -9.46 -13.32
CA GLY A 545 27.85 -9.03 -12.55
C GLY A 545 27.51 -7.98 -11.50
N VAL A 546 28.47 -7.71 -10.63
CA VAL A 546 28.45 -6.62 -9.65
C VAL A 546 29.59 -5.66 -9.92
N GLU A 547 29.27 -4.37 -9.94
CA GLU A 547 30.26 -3.29 -9.99
C GLU A 547 30.00 -2.31 -8.85
N VAL A 548 31.09 -1.90 -8.16
CA VAL A 548 30.99 -1.10 -6.94
C VAL A 548 31.92 0.09 -6.98
N TRP A 549 31.38 1.30 -6.95
CA TRP A 549 32.11 2.51 -6.62
C TRP A 549 32.05 2.69 -5.09
N ALA A 550 33.19 2.47 -4.45
CA ALA A 550 33.27 2.39 -3.00
C ALA A 550 34.17 3.48 -2.38
N PRO A 551 34.03 3.76 -1.07
CA PRO A 551 34.94 4.61 -0.34
C PRO A 551 36.42 4.18 -0.42
N ARG A 552 37.30 5.14 -0.13
CA ARG A 552 38.77 4.92 -0.14
C ARG A 552 39.15 3.77 0.79
N GLY A 553 40.03 2.87 0.33
CA GLY A 553 40.55 1.75 1.13
C GLY A 553 39.76 0.44 0.96
N ILE A 554 38.64 0.45 0.29
CA ILE A 554 37.89 -0.77 -0.03
C ILE A 554 38.58 -1.46 -1.21
N THR A 555 38.92 -2.74 -1.04
CA THR A 555 39.63 -3.57 -2.03
C THR A 555 38.96 -4.91 -2.28
N SER A 556 37.95 -5.29 -1.46
CA SER A 556 37.25 -6.56 -1.57
C SER A 556 35.75 -6.42 -1.39
N VAL A 557 35.02 -7.36 -1.96
CA VAL A 557 33.55 -7.40 -1.96
C VAL A 557 33.07 -8.77 -1.51
N THR A 558 32.01 -8.81 -0.70
CA THR A 558 31.22 -10.04 -0.50
C THR A 558 29.78 -9.80 -0.94
N TRP A 559 29.13 -10.82 -1.47
CA TRP A 559 27.73 -10.83 -1.85
C TRP A 559 27.00 -11.97 -1.14
N ASN A 560 25.95 -11.63 -0.38
CA ASN A 560 25.16 -12.59 0.44
C ASN A 560 26.08 -13.51 1.28
N GLY A 561 27.14 -12.93 1.86
CA GLY A 561 28.11 -13.63 2.70
C GLY A 561 29.24 -14.35 1.96
N GLN A 562 29.19 -14.46 0.64
CA GLN A 562 30.22 -15.14 -0.16
C GLN A 562 31.23 -14.12 -0.74
N PRO A 563 32.54 -14.41 -0.74
CA PRO A 563 33.55 -13.59 -1.40
C PRO A 563 33.26 -13.46 -2.90
N VAL A 564 33.43 -12.24 -3.43
CA VAL A 564 33.30 -11.96 -4.86
C VAL A 564 34.67 -11.56 -5.39
N PRO A 565 35.29 -12.35 -6.29
CA PRO A 565 36.53 -11.95 -6.93
C PRO A 565 36.32 -10.69 -7.78
N THR A 566 37.13 -9.67 -7.56
CA THR A 566 36.99 -8.38 -8.24
C THR A 566 38.34 -7.89 -8.77
N TYR A 567 38.29 -7.02 -9.77
CA TYR A 567 39.42 -6.25 -10.24
C TYR A 567 39.08 -4.75 -10.29
N LEU A 568 40.06 -3.90 -10.31
CA LEU A 568 39.88 -2.46 -10.44
C LEU A 568 39.57 -2.12 -11.90
N GLY A 569 38.34 -1.68 -12.18
CA GLY A 569 37.91 -1.24 -13.48
C GLY A 569 38.48 0.11 -13.89
N ARG A 570 38.43 0.43 -15.18
CA ARG A 570 38.96 1.71 -15.73
C ARG A 570 38.23 2.95 -15.20
N ALA A 571 36.95 2.79 -14.80
CA ALA A 571 36.18 3.86 -14.15
C ALA A 571 36.42 3.96 -12.62
N GLY A 572 37.42 3.26 -12.10
CA GLY A 572 37.79 3.30 -10.67
C GLY A 572 36.87 2.50 -9.75
N SER A 573 36.01 1.68 -10.30
CA SER A 573 35.12 0.77 -9.59
C SER A 573 35.75 -0.60 -9.34
N LEU A 574 35.29 -1.35 -8.35
CA LEU A 574 35.54 -2.79 -8.21
C LEU A 574 34.54 -3.54 -9.07
N VAL A 575 35.05 -4.27 -10.08
CA VAL A 575 34.23 -5.03 -11.03
C VAL A 575 34.40 -6.53 -10.75
N MET A 576 33.27 -7.23 -10.63
CA MET A 576 33.26 -8.68 -10.44
C MET A 576 33.91 -9.42 -11.61
N GLN A 577 34.72 -10.43 -11.33
CA GLN A 577 35.19 -11.41 -12.28
C GLN A 577 34.14 -12.51 -12.45
N GLY A 578 33.56 -12.65 -13.62
CA GLY A 578 32.47 -13.58 -13.89
C GLY A 578 31.09 -12.98 -13.55
N MET A 579 30.10 -13.83 -13.41
CA MET A 579 28.70 -13.48 -13.23
C MET A 579 28.10 -14.25 -12.07
N MET A 580 27.17 -13.65 -11.34
CA MET A 580 26.31 -14.34 -10.39
C MET A 580 25.22 -15.10 -11.16
N PRO A 581 24.96 -16.35 -10.82
CA PRO A 581 23.94 -17.15 -11.51
C PRO A 581 22.54 -16.57 -11.29
N ASP A 582 21.67 -16.80 -12.25
CA ASP A 582 20.24 -16.54 -12.17
C ASP A 582 19.55 -17.31 -11.04
N ALA A 583 18.31 -16.95 -10.76
CA ALA A 583 17.46 -17.73 -9.87
C ALA A 583 17.08 -19.06 -10.56
N PRO A 584 17.25 -20.22 -9.89
CA PRO A 584 16.85 -21.48 -10.47
C PRO A 584 15.33 -21.56 -10.63
N THR A 585 14.89 -22.37 -11.57
CA THR A 585 13.46 -22.64 -11.75
C THR A 585 12.90 -23.35 -10.51
N VAL A 586 11.83 -22.81 -9.96
CA VAL A 586 11.08 -23.43 -8.85
C VAL A 586 9.99 -24.32 -9.42
N THR A 587 10.08 -25.62 -9.16
CA THR A 587 9.02 -26.57 -9.54
C THR A 587 7.97 -26.63 -8.43
N LEU A 588 6.72 -26.38 -8.80
CA LEU A 588 5.59 -26.48 -7.89
C LEU A 588 4.89 -27.83 -8.06
N PRO A 589 4.41 -28.46 -6.96
CA PRO A 589 3.68 -29.73 -7.08
C PRO A 589 2.28 -29.47 -7.66
N GLU A 590 1.76 -30.48 -8.35
CA GLU A 590 0.35 -30.53 -8.70
C GLU A 590 -0.51 -30.72 -7.44
N LEU A 591 -1.68 -30.08 -7.43
CA LEU A 591 -2.65 -30.22 -6.34
C LEU A 591 -3.57 -31.42 -6.63
N GLY A 592 -3.45 -32.45 -5.83
CA GLY A 592 -4.26 -33.67 -5.97
C GLY A 592 -4.73 -34.21 -4.61
N GLY A 593 -5.35 -35.43 -4.63
CA GLY A 593 -5.80 -36.05 -3.41
C GLY A 593 -6.91 -35.28 -2.66
N TRP A 594 -7.73 -34.57 -3.39
CA TRP A 594 -8.79 -33.73 -2.83
C TRP A 594 -9.86 -34.56 -2.13
N ARG A 595 -10.33 -34.06 -1.01
CA ARG A 595 -11.42 -34.60 -0.22
C ARG A 595 -12.55 -33.62 -0.10
N ARG A 596 -13.80 -34.09 -0.25
CA ARG A 596 -15.00 -33.26 -0.28
C ARG A 596 -16.02 -33.65 0.76
N ARG A 597 -16.66 -32.65 1.37
CA ARG A 597 -17.81 -32.81 2.27
C ARG A 597 -18.85 -31.72 2.01
N GLY A 598 -20.15 -32.05 2.14
CA GLY A 598 -21.22 -31.04 2.16
C GLY A 598 -21.13 -30.16 3.40
N GLY A 599 -21.42 -28.86 3.28
CA GLY A 599 -21.20 -27.85 4.32
C GLY A 599 -22.40 -26.98 4.65
N SER A 600 -23.63 -27.41 4.37
CA SER A 600 -24.87 -26.68 4.69
C SER A 600 -25.87 -27.52 5.47
N PRO A 601 -25.48 -28.15 6.61
CA PRO A 601 -26.45 -28.92 7.41
C PRO A 601 -27.54 -28.03 8.01
N GLU A 602 -27.29 -26.73 8.11
CA GLU A 602 -28.27 -25.74 8.59
C GLU A 602 -29.50 -25.62 7.67
N SER A 603 -29.40 -26.11 6.44
CA SER A 603 -30.59 -26.21 5.55
C SER A 603 -31.57 -27.29 5.95
N GLU A 604 -31.12 -28.32 6.68
CA GLU A 604 -31.96 -29.47 7.03
C GLU A 604 -32.90 -29.13 8.19
N PRO A 605 -34.15 -29.61 8.15
CA PRO A 605 -35.17 -29.24 9.15
C PRO A 605 -34.83 -29.72 10.56
N ASP A 606 -34.14 -30.84 10.71
CA ASP A 606 -33.75 -31.49 11.99
C ASP A 606 -32.41 -30.95 12.55
N PHE A 607 -31.79 -29.99 11.87
CA PHE A 607 -30.56 -29.37 12.38
C PHE A 607 -30.79 -28.68 13.73
N ASP A 608 -29.96 -28.98 14.72
CA ASP A 608 -30.04 -28.38 16.05
C ASP A 608 -29.47 -26.94 16.04
N ASP A 609 -30.37 -25.98 16.11
CA ASP A 609 -30.09 -24.55 16.23
C ASP A 609 -30.37 -24.00 17.61
N SER A 610 -30.53 -24.86 18.62
CA SER A 610 -30.90 -24.43 19.99
C SER A 610 -29.90 -23.43 20.63
N ALA A 611 -28.62 -23.52 20.22
CA ALA A 611 -27.56 -22.63 20.68
C ALA A 611 -27.48 -21.31 19.91
N TRP A 612 -28.31 -21.12 18.88
CA TRP A 612 -28.30 -19.89 18.07
C TRP A 612 -29.04 -18.76 18.81
N ALA A 613 -28.66 -17.51 18.51
CA ALA A 613 -29.36 -16.36 19.03
C ALA A 613 -30.82 -16.33 18.55
N VAL A 614 -31.77 -16.08 19.45
CA VAL A 614 -33.15 -15.80 19.08
C VAL A 614 -33.19 -14.39 18.47
N ALA A 615 -33.80 -14.27 17.32
CA ALA A 615 -33.90 -12.99 16.62
C ALA A 615 -35.26 -12.36 16.94
N ASP A 616 -35.33 -11.66 18.06
CA ASP A 616 -36.55 -11.07 18.66
C ASP A 616 -36.44 -9.56 18.92
N ARG A 617 -35.38 -8.90 18.46
CA ARG A 617 -35.20 -7.46 18.65
C ARG A 617 -36.30 -6.66 17.93
N THR A 618 -36.71 -5.55 18.55
CA THR A 618 -37.71 -4.62 18.02
C THR A 618 -37.14 -3.22 17.71
N SER A 619 -35.86 -3.01 17.99
CA SER A 619 -35.16 -1.75 17.74
C SER A 619 -33.76 -2.02 17.21
N SER A 620 -33.19 -1.05 16.52
CA SER A 620 -31.84 -1.11 15.93
C SER A 620 -31.18 0.27 15.98
N HIS A 621 -29.86 0.30 16.00
CA HIS A 621 -29.03 1.50 15.76
C HIS A 621 -28.74 1.74 14.27
N SER A 622 -29.24 0.87 13.40
CA SER A 622 -29.05 0.98 11.96
C SER A 622 -29.75 2.22 11.39
N THR A 623 -29.14 2.80 10.35
CA THR A 623 -29.78 3.82 9.51
C THR A 623 -30.87 3.24 8.60
N THR A 624 -30.96 1.91 8.49
CA THR A 624 -32.04 1.21 7.77
C THR A 624 -33.28 1.18 8.65
N PRO A 625 -34.46 1.58 8.12
CA PRO A 625 -35.70 1.53 8.88
C PRO A 625 -36.03 0.13 9.40
N VAL A 626 -36.47 0.05 10.65
CA VAL A 626 -36.93 -1.18 11.29
C VAL A 626 -38.23 -1.62 10.63
N PRO A 627 -38.43 -2.93 10.34
CA PRO A 627 -39.70 -3.45 9.81
C PRO A 627 -40.89 -3.13 10.75
N GLY A 628 -42.02 -2.74 10.16
CA GLY A 628 -43.24 -2.47 10.93
C GLY A 628 -43.87 -3.73 11.56
N ASP A 629 -43.70 -4.87 10.87
CA ASP A 629 -44.21 -6.18 11.30
C ASP A 629 -43.03 -7.16 11.41
N GLY A 630 -42.91 -7.85 12.56
CA GLY A 630 -41.88 -8.83 12.84
C GLY A 630 -40.61 -8.28 13.51
N PRO A 631 -39.67 -9.15 13.84
CA PRO A 631 -38.43 -8.77 14.51
C PRO A 631 -37.43 -8.15 13.54
N VAL A 632 -36.49 -7.37 14.11
CA VAL A 632 -35.30 -6.91 13.39
C VAL A 632 -34.39 -8.12 13.16
N LEU A 633 -34.06 -8.37 11.88
CA LEU A 633 -33.20 -9.49 11.45
C LEU A 633 -31.80 -9.02 11.03
N PHE A 634 -31.42 -7.77 11.28
CA PHE A 634 -30.15 -7.22 10.87
C PHE A 634 -29.00 -7.94 11.57
N ALA A 635 -28.07 -8.47 10.82
CA ALA A 635 -26.95 -9.29 11.33
C ALA A 635 -26.12 -8.54 12.37
N ASP A 636 -25.87 -7.25 12.14
CA ASP A 636 -25.07 -6.40 13.01
C ASP A 636 -25.65 -6.26 14.42
N ASP A 637 -26.99 -6.21 14.53
CA ASP A 637 -27.68 -6.11 15.82
C ASP A 637 -27.47 -7.34 16.72
N TYR A 638 -27.08 -8.47 16.11
CA TYR A 638 -26.77 -9.72 16.81
C TYR A 638 -25.26 -9.96 16.94
N GLY A 639 -24.42 -8.97 16.57
CA GLY A 639 -22.97 -9.05 16.66
C GLY A 639 -22.30 -9.81 15.53
N PHE A 640 -22.98 -10.04 14.42
CA PHE A 640 -22.44 -10.73 13.24
C PHE A 640 -22.09 -9.71 12.15
N HIS A 641 -20.94 -9.07 12.32
CA HIS A 641 -20.50 -7.94 11.49
C HIS A 641 -19.78 -8.37 10.20
N TYR A 642 -19.24 -9.58 10.16
CA TYR A 642 -18.45 -10.08 9.05
C TYR A 642 -18.81 -11.53 8.76
N GLY A 643 -18.68 -11.95 7.52
CA GLY A 643 -18.83 -13.32 7.09
C GLY A 643 -20.29 -13.72 6.83
N ASP A 644 -20.47 -14.99 6.57
CA ASP A 644 -21.77 -15.56 6.25
C ASP A 644 -22.68 -15.63 7.48
N VAL A 645 -23.97 -15.37 7.28
CA VAL A 645 -24.98 -15.39 8.33
C VAL A 645 -26.13 -16.31 7.94
N TRP A 646 -26.46 -17.25 8.82
CA TRP A 646 -27.59 -18.14 8.71
C TRP A 646 -28.78 -17.65 9.52
N TYR A 647 -29.95 -17.77 8.93
CA TYR A 647 -31.26 -17.52 9.56
C TYR A 647 -32.09 -18.78 9.47
N ARG A 648 -32.79 -19.13 10.53
CA ARG A 648 -33.74 -20.23 10.58
C ARG A 648 -35.05 -19.76 11.16
N GLY A 649 -36.08 -19.73 10.29
CA GLY A 649 -37.46 -19.34 10.66
C GLY A 649 -38.34 -20.56 10.77
N ARG A 650 -38.99 -20.73 11.92
CA ARG A 650 -39.92 -21.78 12.18
C ARG A 650 -41.35 -21.30 11.93
N LEU A 651 -42.08 -22.06 11.10
CA LEU A 651 -43.47 -21.85 10.76
C LEU A 651 -44.28 -23.10 11.21
N THR A 652 -45.55 -22.87 11.54
CA THR A 652 -46.48 -23.92 11.89
C THR A 652 -47.39 -24.34 10.75
N ASP A 653 -47.43 -23.58 9.65
CA ASP A 653 -48.32 -23.84 8.51
C ASP A 653 -47.77 -23.08 7.26
N THR A 654 -47.65 -23.81 6.17
CA THR A 654 -47.25 -23.25 4.87
C THR A 654 -48.35 -23.34 3.81
N ARG A 655 -49.56 -23.81 4.18
CA ARG A 655 -50.73 -23.87 3.27
C ARG A 655 -51.06 -22.46 2.77
N GLY A 656 -51.28 -22.37 1.46
CA GLY A 656 -51.58 -21.10 0.80
C GLY A 656 -50.35 -20.17 0.58
N ILE A 657 -49.17 -20.52 1.09
CA ILE A 657 -47.93 -19.79 0.79
C ILE A 657 -47.50 -20.14 -0.65
N THR A 658 -47.53 -19.18 -1.53
CA THR A 658 -47.11 -19.38 -2.94
C THR A 658 -45.66 -18.99 -3.19
N SER A 659 -45.16 -18.02 -2.40
CA SER A 659 -43.79 -17.53 -2.53
C SER A 659 -43.27 -16.99 -1.17
N VAL A 660 -41.97 -16.90 -1.05
CA VAL A 660 -41.30 -16.19 0.04
C VAL A 660 -40.54 -14.99 -0.55
N SER A 661 -40.80 -13.83 0.00
CA SER A 661 -40.09 -12.59 -0.35
C SER A 661 -39.05 -12.26 0.72
N LEU A 662 -37.77 -12.23 0.35
CA LEU A 662 -36.65 -12.01 1.25
C LEU A 662 -35.93 -10.72 0.85
N SER A 663 -36.15 -9.65 1.59
CA SER A 663 -35.40 -8.41 1.40
C SER A 663 -34.11 -8.48 2.20
N TYR A 664 -32.98 -8.06 1.60
CA TYR A 664 -31.68 -8.18 2.22
C TYR A 664 -30.70 -7.09 1.77
N ARG A 665 -29.64 -6.86 2.53
CA ARG A 665 -28.55 -5.94 2.24
C ARG A 665 -27.22 -6.63 2.52
N THR A 666 -26.25 -6.45 1.64
CA THR A 666 -24.96 -7.17 1.72
C THR A 666 -23.75 -6.32 1.32
N GLY A 667 -23.97 -5.09 0.88
CA GLY A 667 -23.00 -4.41 0.04
C GLY A 667 -22.98 -5.01 -1.37
N THR A 668 -21.99 -4.69 -2.18
CA THR A 668 -21.83 -5.18 -3.54
C THR A 668 -21.57 -6.70 -3.56
N HIS A 669 -21.93 -7.36 -4.65
CA HIS A 669 -21.64 -8.78 -4.87
C HIS A 669 -22.15 -9.76 -3.79
N GLY A 670 -23.14 -9.37 -3.00
CA GLY A 670 -23.73 -10.24 -2.00
C GLY A 670 -24.47 -11.46 -2.60
N LEU A 671 -24.78 -12.42 -1.75
CA LEU A 671 -25.48 -13.65 -2.13
C LEU A 671 -26.49 -14.02 -1.04
N LEU A 672 -27.67 -14.43 -1.49
CA LEU A 672 -28.69 -15.07 -0.65
C LEU A 672 -28.99 -16.44 -1.20
N MET A 673 -29.12 -17.43 -0.32
CA MET A 673 -29.65 -18.77 -0.65
C MET A 673 -30.74 -19.15 0.33
N ALA A 674 -31.84 -19.79 -0.13
CA ALA A 674 -32.94 -20.19 0.75
C ALA A 674 -33.39 -21.65 0.51
N TRP A 675 -33.85 -22.28 1.58
CA TRP A 675 -34.40 -23.66 1.61
C TRP A 675 -35.66 -23.67 2.48
N LEU A 676 -36.61 -24.52 2.10
CA LEU A 676 -37.73 -24.88 2.96
C LEU A 676 -37.67 -26.38 3.20
N ASP A 677 -37.54 -26.79 4.47
CA ASP A 677 -37.40 -28.19 4.90
C ASP A 677 -36.28 -28.95 4.14
N GLY A 678 -35.12 -28.32 4.01
CA GLY A 678 -33.95 -28.86 3.31
C GLY A 678 -34.05 -28.84 1.77
N ARG A 679 -35.21 -28.47 1.21
CA ARG A 679 -35.41 -28.36 -0.24
C ARG A 679 -35.05 -26.95 -0.71
N PRO A 680 -34.13 -26.80 -1.67
CA PRO A 680 -33.75 -25.49 -2.20
C PRO A 680 -34.94 -24.77 -2.81
N LEU A 681 -35.18 -23.54 -2.38
CA LEU A 681 -36.09 -22.62 -3.05
C LEU A 681 -35.38 -21.83 -4.16
N GLY A 682 -34.12 -21.49 -3.95
CA GLY A 682 -33.31 -20.75 -4.93
C GLY A 682 -32.19 -19.93 -4.29
N ALA A 683 -31.44 -19.28 -5.15
CA ALA A 683 -30.41 -18.34 -4.79
C ALA A 683 -30.65 -17.00 -5.49
N HIS A 684 -30.23 -15.91 -4.87
CA HIS A 684 -30.35 -14.58 -5.46
C HIS A 684 -29.04 -13.82 -5.21
N ARG A 685 -28.48 -13.25 -6.27
CA ARG A 685 -27.26 -12.44 -6.22
C ARG A 685 -27.66 -10.98 -6.10
N MET A 686 -26.90 -10.23 -5.31
CA MET A 686 -27.10 -8.79 -5.25
C MET A 686 -26.90 -8.21 -6.65
N PRO A 687 -27.89 -7.52 -7.21
CA PRO A 687 -27.73 -6.87 -8.52
C PRO A 687 -26.58 -5.89 -8.53
N ALA A 688 -25.93 -5.72 -9.69
CA ALA A 688 -25.00 -4.62 -9.86
C ALA A 688 -25.77 -3.28 -9.69
N PRO A 689 -25.17 -2.28 -9.03
CA PRO A 689 -25.86 -1.01 -8.86
C PRO A 689 -26.03 -0.29 -10.19
N ASP A 690 -27.16 0.36 -10.34
CA ASP A 690 -27.27 1.45 -11.30
C ASP A 690 -26.55 2.71 -10.77
N GLU A 691 -26.38 3.73 -11.63
CA GLU A 691 -25.67 4.97 -11.26
C GLU A 691 -26.32 5.67 -10.05
N ASP A 692 -27.65 5.65 -9.97
CA ASP A 692 -28.41 6.28 -8.89
C ASP A 692 -28.25 5.54 -7.56
N THR A 693 -28.21 4.22 -7.59
CA THR A 693 -28.00 3.36 -6.41
C THR A 693 -26.56 3.46 -5.93
N ALA A 694 -25.60 3.49 -6.86
CA ALA A 694 -24.19 3.72 -6.53
C ALA A 694 -23.98 5.08 -5.86
N ALA A 695 -24.63 6.13 -6.36
CA ALA A 695 -24.55 7.47 -5.79
C ALA A 695 -25.17 7.60 -4.38
N ARG A 696 -26.17 6.76 -4.07
CA ARG A 696 -26.85 6.76 -2.77
C ARG A 696 -26.24 5.83 -1.73
N GLY A 697 -25.33 4.92 -2.14
CA GLY A 697 -24.72 3.94 -1.26
C GLY A 697 -25.67 2.93 -0.62
N THR A 698 -26.89 2.74 -1.19
CA THR A 698 -27.94 1.92 -0.57
C THR A 698 -28.22 0.66 -1.39
N TRP A 699 -27.55 -0.43 -1.08
CA TRP A 699 -27.66 -1.73 -1.76
C TRP A 699 -28.73 -2.60 -1.12
N THR A 700 -29.97 -2.53 -1.60
CA THR A 700 -31.07 -3.37 -1.14
C THR A 700 -31.58 -4.22 -2.29
N ALA A 701 -31.77 -5.50 -2.05
CA ALA A 701 -32.41 -6.41 -3.01
C ALA A 701 -33.51 -7.20 -2.34
N THR A 702 -34.48 -7.65 -3.14
CA THR A 702 -35.55 -8.55 -2.70
C THR A 702 -35.56 -9.77 -3.61
N ALA A 703 -35.35 -10.93 -3.01
CA ALA A 703 -35.53 -12.23 -3.67
C ALA A 703 -36.96 -12.71 -3.47
N VAL A 704 -37.69 -12.95 -4.57
CA VAL A 704 -39.01 -13.60 -4.52
C VAL A 704 -38.83 -15.03 -5.01
N LEU A 705 -39.02 -15.99 -4.13
CA LEU A 705 -38.76 -17.41 -4.37
C LEU A 705 -40.08 -18.20 -4.30
N ASP A 706 -40.40 -18.95 -5.34
CA ASP A 706 -41.58 -19.79 -5.36
C ASP A 706 -41.50 -20.93 -4.36
N VAL A 707 -42.57 -21.18 -3.62
CA VAL A 707 -42.73 -22.35 -2.75
C VAL A 707 -43.40 -23.48 -3.57
N PRO A 708 -42.71 -24.60 -3.79
CA PRO A 708 -43.29 -25.73 -4.49
C PRO A 708 -44.57 -26.27 -3.82
N GLU A 709 -45.54 -26.70 -4.57
CA GLU A 709 -46.84 -27.17 -4.07
C GLU A 709 -46.71 -28.27 -3.01
N GLY A 710 -45.77 -29.19 -3.20
CA GLY A 710 -45.50 -30.28 -2.23
C GLY A 710 -44.88 -29.84 -0.90
N LEU A 711 -44.58 -28.54 -0.70
CA LEU A 711 -44.13 -27.94 0.54
C LEU A 711 -45.21 -27.05 1.18
N ARG A 712 -46.40 -26.97 0.63
CA ARG A 712 -47.54 -26.15 1.11
C ARG A 712 -48.45 -26.99 1.99
N THR A 713 -47.96 -27.35 3.19
CA THR A 713 -48.64 -28.30 4.07
C THR A 713 -48.83 -27.72 5.46
N GLU A 714 -49.71 -28.34 6.23
CA GLU A 714 -49.83 -28.09 7.64
C GLU A 714 -48.74 -28.80 8.43
N GLY A 715 -48.24 -28.20 9.48
CA GLY A 715 -47.24 -28.81 10.32
C GLY A 715 -46.04 -27.87 10.53
N ARG A 716 -45.01 -28.38 11.18
CA ARG A 716 -43.78 -27.61 11.44
C ARG A 716 -42.91 -27.58 10.19
N HIS A 717 -42.53 -26.38 9.78
CA HIS A 717 -41.66 -26.12 8.70
C HIS A 717 -40.49 -25.25 9.12
N VAL A 718 -39.36 -25.37 8.42
CA VAL A 718 -38.15 -24.55 8.67
C VAL A 718 -37.73 -23.87 7.36
N LEU A 719 -37.83 -22.57 7.35
CA LEU A 719 -37.24 -21.72 6.31
C LEU A 719 -35.81 -21.40 6.72
N SER A 720 -34.81 -21.96 6.02
CA SER A 720 -33.39 -21.69 6.23
C SER A 720 -32.90 -20.73 5.17
N VAL A 721 -32.19 -19.67 5.58
CA VAL A 721 -31.64 -18.66 4.68
C VAL A 721 -30.17 -18.42 5.04
N LEU A 722 -29.30 -18.50 4.04
CA LEU A 722 -27.90 -18.08 4.13
C LEU A 722 -27.76 -16.74 3.42
N VAL A 723 -27.29 -15.72 4.12
CA VAL A 723 -26.93 -14.43 3.54
C VAL A 723 -25.42 -14.25 3.66
N ARG A 724 -24.78 -13.83 2.58
CA ARG A 724 -23.38 -13.45 2.52
C ARG A 724 -23.23 -11.94 2.37
N PRO A 725 -23.14 -11.18 3.46
CA PRO A 725 -22.65 -9.82 3.44
C PRO A 725 -21.22 -9.76 2.93
N MET A 726 -20.91 -8.79 2.10
CA MET A 726 -19.59 -8.67 1.49
C MET A 726 -18.81 -7.47 2.04
N GLN A 727 -19.51 -6.41 2.46
CA GLN A 727 -18.90 -5.20 3.00
C GLN A 727 -19.90 -4.33 3.72
N HIS A 728 -19.42 -3.42 4.59
CA HIS A 728 -20.12 -2.24 5.06
C HIS A 728 -19.80 -1.04 4.17
N ASP A 729 -20.67 -0.04 4.17
CA ASP A 729 -20.44 1.19 3.45
C ASP A 729 -19.38 2.05 4.17
N GLY A 730 -18.56 2.78 3.41
CA GLY A 730 -17.63 3.75 3.99
C GLY A 730 -18.37 4.97 4.51
N ASP A 731 -17.91 5.56 5.62
CA ASP A 731 -18.54 6.76 6.20
C ASP A 731 -17.88 8.04 5.71
N GLU A 732 -17.90 8.28 4.41
CA GLU A 732 -17.32 9.47 3.82
C GLU A 732 -18.11 10.74 4.18
N THR A 733 -19.40 10.62 4.44
CA THR A 733 -20.30 11.75 4.65
C THR A 733 -20.54 12.12 6.12
N ALA A 734 -20.04 11.35 7.08
CA ALA A 734 -20.33 11.45 8.51
C ALA A 734 -21.85 11.45 8.80
N ARG A 735 -22.59 10.58 8.12
CA ARG A 735 -24.04 10.34 8.28
C ARG A 735 -24.33 8.88 8.56
N ASP A 736 -23.35 8.18 9.10
CA ASP A 736 -23.43 6.77 9.50
C ASP A 736 -23.85 5.79 8.37
N PRO A 737 -23.45 5.95 7.08
CA PRO A 737 -23.78 4.95 6.08
C PRO A 737 -23.21 3.57 6.43
N HIS A 738 -22.12 3.49 7.20
CA HIS A 738 -21.56 2.24 7.71
C HIS A 738 -22.54 1.49 8.63
N LYS A 739 -23.53 2.17 9.24
CA LYS A 739 -24.59 1.56 10.03
C LYS A 739 -25.78 1.05 9.22
N ALA A 740 -25.74 1.15 7.90
CA ALA A 740 -26.76 0.52 7.06
C ALA A 740 -26.77 -0.99 7.30
N ALA A 741 -27.96 -1.55 7.53
CA ALA A 741 -28.15 -2.95 7.91
C ALA A 741 -27.45 -3.92 6.98
N ARG A 742 -26.96 -5.03 7.50
CA ARG A 742 -26.48 -6.20 6.75
C ARG A 742 -27.30 -7.43 7.15
N GLY A 743 -27.45 -8.38 6.21
CA GLY A 743 -28.32 -9.55 6.39
C GLY A 743 -29.74 -9.34 5.86
N LEU A 744 -30.68 -10.10 6.42
CA LEU A 744 -32.11 -9.95 6.12
C LEU A 744 -32.65 -8.65 6.71
N THR A 745 -33.46 -7.93 5.92
CA THR A 745 -34.13 -6.69 6.36
C THR A 745 -35.64 -6.81 6.45
N ALA A 746 -36.25 -7.70 5.68
CA ALA A 746 -37.67 -8.01 5.77
C ALA A 746 -37.97 -9.38 5.17
N VAL A 747 -39.00 -10.04 5.67
CA VAL A 747 -39.52 -11.33 5.14
C VAL A 747 -41.00 -11.20 4.94
N GLY A 748 -41.48 -11.61 3.75
CA GLY A 748 -42.89 -11.63 3.40
C GLY A 748 -43.29 -12.97 2.76
N PHE A 749 -44.58 -13.27 2.80
CA PHE A 749 -45.13 -14.49 2.22
C PHE A 749 -46.25 -14.17 1.24
N GLY A 750 -46.16 -14.71 0.02
CA GLY A 750 -47.26 -14.66 -0.92
C GLY A 750 -48.37 -15.61 -0.45
N GLY A 751 -49.58 -15.06 -0.25
CA GLY A 751 -50.74 -15.80 0.32
C GLY A 751 -51.06 -15.43 1.77
N GLY A 752 -50.45 -14.39 2.33
CA GLY A 752 -50.75 -13.80 3.61
C GLY A 752 -49.64 -13.85 4.63
N SER A 753 -49.72 -13.06 5.67
CA SER A 753 -48.68 -12.99 6.71
C SER A 753 -48.63 -14.30 7.53
N ARG A 754 -47.48 -14.61 8.06
CA ARG A 754 -47.21 -15.76 8.93
C ARG A 754 -46.38 -15.31 10.13
N GLU A 755 -46.68 -15.84 11.26
CA GLU A 755 -45.79 -15.73 12.43
C GLU A 755 -44.62 -16.67 12.25
N VAL A 756 -43.41 -16.15 12.46
CA VAL A 756 -42.17 -16.89 12.30
C VAL A 756 -41.27 -16.67 13.50
N GLU A 757 -40.87 -17.75 14.15
CA GLU A 757 -39.86 -17.71 15.21
C GLU A 757 -38.47 -17.81 14.54
N TRP A 758 -37.65 -16.75 14.65
CA TRP A 758 -36.36 -16.68 13.99
C TRP A 758 -35.20 -16.97 14.95
N ARG A 759 -34.24 -17.71 14.43
CA ARG A 759 -32.89 -17.85 15.00
C ARG A 759 -31.85 -17.43 14.02
N ILE A 760 -30.75 -16.86 14.51
CA ILE A 760 -29.67 -16.29 13.70
C ILE A 760 -28.31 -16.76 14.21
N GLN A 761 -27.40 -17.08 13.29
CA GLN A 761 -26.03 -17.48 13.58
C GLN A 761 -25.08 -16.99 12.50
N GLY A 762 -24.04 -16.29 12.90
CA GLY A 762 -22.95 -15.85 12.03
C GLY A 762 -21.59 -16.29 12.56
N ALA A 763 -20.65 -15.37 12.57
CA ALA A 763 -19.29 -15.60 13.01
C ALA A 763 -19.19 -15.90 14.51
N VAL A 764 -18.43 -16.92 14.85
CA VAL A 764 -18.10 -17.32 16.23
C VAL A 764 -16.58 -17.45 16.44
N ALA A 765 -15.79 -16.82 15.60
CA ALA A 765 -14.32 -16.89 15.67
C ALA A 765 -13.81 -16.40 17.01
N PRO A 766 -12.72 -16.95 17.55
CA PRO A 766 -12.06 -16.46 18.75
C PRO A 766 -11.65 -15.00 18.63
N ASP A 767 -11.67 -14.29 19.76
CA ASP A 767 -11.40 -12.84 19.77
C ASP A 767 -10.08 -12.44 19.07
N ARG A 768 -9.01 -13.22 19.21
CA ARG A 768 -7.70 -12.95 18.61
C ARG A 768 -7.70 -12.99 17.07
N VAL A 769 -8.68 -13.63 16.46
CA VAL A 769 -8.83 -13.73 14.99
C VAL A 769 -10.17 -13.18 14.51
N ARG A 770 -10.99 -12.67 15.41
CA ARG A 770 -12.26 -12.03 15.09
C ARG A 770 -12.01 -10.68 14.41
N GLY A 771 -13.03 -10.15 13.82
CA GLY A 771 -12.96 -8.96 12.98
C GLY A 771 -12.90 -9.38 11.51
N PRO A 772 -12.31 -8.61 10.63
CA PRO A 772 -12.37 -8.87 9.18
C PRO A 772 -11.42 -9.97 8.68
N LEU A 773 -10.91 -10.86 9.55
CA LEU A 773 -9.99 -11.94 9.17
C LEU A 773 -10.70 -13.27 8.98
N ASN A 774 -10.74 -14.09 10.04
CA ASN A 774 -11.42 -15.38 10.04
C ASN A 774 -12.67 -15.28 10.90
N ASN A 775 -13.85 -15.36 10.31
CA ASN A 775 -15.09 -15.09 11.05
C ASN A 775 -15.97 -16.30 11.36
N GLY A 776 -15.72 -17.46 10.77
CA GLY A 776 -16.40 -18.67 11.14
C GLY A 776 -17.89 -18.71 10.83
N GLY A 777 -18.39 -17.98 9.86
CA GLY A 777 -19.82 -17.92 9.53
C GLY A 777 -20.40 -19.21 8.96
N LEU A 778 -19.63 -19.95 8.17
CA LEU A 778 -20.03 -21.23 7.61
C LEU A 778 -19.87 -22.37 8.62
N HIS A 779 -20.66 -23.44 8.46
CA HIS A 779 -20.59 -24.62 9.31
C HIS A 779 -19.17 -25.18 9.43
N GLY A 780 -18.49 -25.34 8.31
CA GLY A 780 -17.13 -25.89 8.29
C GLY A 780 -16.12 -24.99 9.00
N GLU A 781 -16.29 -23.66 8.95
CA GLU A 781 -15.45 -22.73 9.69
C GLU A 781 -15.67 -22.88 11.20
N ARG A 782 -16.93 -22.91 11.65
CA ARG A 782 -17.28 -23.12 13.07
C ARG A 782 -16.75 -24.45 13.62
N HIS A 783 -16.58 -25.46 12.76
CA HIS A 783 -16.06 -26.78 13.12
C HIS A 783 -14.58 -26.98 12.78
N GLY A 784 -13.88 -25.91 12.35
CA GLY A 784 -12.45 -25.95 12.09
C GLY A 784 -12.04 -26.81 10.88
N TRP A 785 -12.93 -26.98 9.89
CA TRP A 785 -12.63 -27.76 8.68
C TRP A 785 -11.53 -27.16 7.82
N HIS A 786 -11.25 -25.87 7.99
CA HIS A 786 -10.17 -25.15 7.31
C HIS A 786 -8.82 -25.28 8.02
N LEU A 787 -8.79 -25.76 9.27
CA LEU A 787 -7.57 -25.79 10.09
C LEU A 787 -6.67 -26.99 9.72
N PRO A 788 -5.34 -26.82 9.79
CA PRO A 788 -4.42 -27.96 9.76
C PRO A 788 -4.75 -28.98 10.84
N GLY A 789 -4.60 -30.26 10.52
CA GLY A 789 -4.85 -31.35 11.48
C GLY A 789 -6.32 -31.76 11.65
N HIS A 790 -7.26 -31.08 10.99
CA HIS A 790 -8.63 -31.58 10.94
C HIS A 790 -8.67 -32.96 10.27
N ASP A 791 -9.38 -33.94 10.88
CA ASP A 791 -9.54 -35.28 10.33
C ASP A 791 -10.58 -35.28 9.19
N ASP A 792 -10.08 -35.41 7.98
CA ASP A 792 -10.86 -35.48 6.75
C ASP A 792 -10.90 -36.88 6.12
N ARG A 793 -10.46 -37.95 6.84
CA ARG A 793 -10.43 -39.34 6.32
C ARG A 793 -11.81 -39.86 5.93
N GLY A 794 -12.86 -39.39 6.60
CA GLY A 794 -14.25 -39.73 6.27
C GLY A 794 -14.84 -38.90 5.11
N TRP A 795 -14.07 -37.97 4.51
CA TRP A 795 -14.54 -37.18 3.39
C TRP A 795 -14.40 -37.95 2.09
N ARG A 796 -15.28 -37.72 1.12
CA ARG A 796 -15.23 -38.34 -0.19
C ARG A 796 -14.03 -37.84 -1.01
N ALA A 797 -13.24 -38.75 -1.57
CA ALA A 797 -12.20 -38.42 -2.55
C ALA A 797 -12.81 -37.90 -3.84
N VAL A 798 -12.21 -36.85 -4.40
CA VAL A 798 -12.66 -36.18 -5.63
C VAL A 798 -11.50 -35.58 -6.40
N ASP A 799 -11.71 -35.30 -7.68
CA ASP A 799 -10.75 -34.57 -8.53
C ASP A 799 -11.43 -33.36 -9.14
N PHE A 800 -10.63 -32.42 -9.62
CA PHE A 800 -11.06 -31.26 -10.43
C PHE A 800 -10.75 -31.51 -11.92
N PRO A 801 -11.51 -30.90 -12.85
CA PRO A 801 -12.65 -29.98 -12.67
C PRO A 801 -13.89 -30.66 -12.12
N ARG A 802 -14.70 -29.91 -11.38
CA ARG A 802 -15.90 -30.45 -10.77
C ARG A 802 -17.05 -29.44 -10.79
N ALA A 803 -18.26 -29.95 -11.09
CA ALA A 803 -19.50 -29.19 -10.96
C ALA A 803 -20.27 -29.63 -9.71
N GLU A 804 -20.69 -28.65 -8.91
CA GLU A 804 -21.62 -28.82 -7.81
C GLU A 804 -23.05 -28.78 -8.35
N ARG A 805 -23.80 -29.83 -8.07
CA ARG A 805 -25.18 -30.03 -8.56
C ARG A 805 -26.25 -29.64 -7.55
N ARG A 806 -25.84 -29.25 -6.36
CA ARG A 806 -26.74 -28.86 -5.27
C ARG A 806 -26.45 -27.43 -4.83
N GLN A 807 -27.52 -26.69 -4.60
CA GLN A 807 -27.40 -25.39 -3.93
C GLN A 807 -26.84 -25.56 -2.53
N GLY A 808 -25.90 -24.69 -2.13
CA GLY A 808 -25.31 -24.68 -0.80
C GLY A 808 -23.80 -24.57 -0.79
N VAL A 809 -23.21 -25.02 0.30
CA VAL A 809 -21.77 -24.98 0.53
C VAL A 809 -21.17 -26.36 0.40
N ALA A 810 -20.05 -26.49 -0.29
CA ALA A 810 -19.24 -27.68 -0.35
C ALA A 810 -17.80 -27.36 0.08
N TRP A 811 -17.23 -28.17 0.94
CA TRP A 811 -15.88 -28.03 1.39
C TRP A 811 -14.97 -29.01 0.67
N TYR A 812 -13.80 -28.52 0.26
CA TYR A 812 -12.73 -29.27 -0.36
C TYR A 812 -11.46 -29.06 0.43
N ARG A 813 -10.70 -30.13 0.63
CA ARG A 813 -9.42 -30.08 1.34
C ARG A 813 -8.37 -30.90 0.61
N THR A 814 -7.15 -30.41 0.64
CA THR A 814 -5.97 -31.18 0.26
C THR A 814 -4.76 -30.71 1.07
N THR A 815 -3.70 -31.48 1.02
CA THR A 815 -2.38 -31.13 1.52
C THR A 815 -1.35 -31.23 0.41
N PHE A 816 -0.41 -30.32 0.40
CA PHE A 816 0.73 -30.36 -0.52
C PHE A 816 2.02 -30.00 0.21
N ARG A 817 3.16 -30.45 -0.32
CA ARG A 817 4.47 -30.17 0.24
C ARG A 817 5.27 -29.31 -0.71
N LEU A 818 5.87 -28.26 -0.20
CA LEU A 818 6.90 -27.48 -0.89
C LEU A 818 8.28 -27.80 -0.30
N ASP A 819 9.31 -27.66 -1.13
CA ASP A 819 10.71 -27.76 -0.75
C ASP A 819 11.52 -26.76 -1.57
N VAL A 820 11.26 -25.49 -1.31
CA VAL A 820 11.97 -24.38 -1.98
C VAL A 820 13.34 -24.21 -1.34
N ASP A 821 14.36 -24.02 -2.16
CA ASP A 821 15.71 -23.75 -1.71
C ASP A 821 15.72 -22.58 -0.71
N PRO A 822 16.38 -22.69 0.46
CA PRO A 822 16.43 -21.64 1.48
C PRO A 822 17.01 -20.32 0.99
N ASP A 823 17.84 -20.34 -0.08
CA ASP A 823 18.45 -19.14 -0.66
C ASP A 823 17.54 -18.43 -1.69
N LEU A 824 16.32 -18.97 -1.89
CA LEU A 824 15.34 -18.40 -2.81
C LEU A 824 14.18 -17.74 -2.10
N ASP A 825 13.88 -16.52 -2.51
CA ASP A 825 12.59 -15.88 -2.26
C ASP A 825 11.67 -16.18 -3.45
N ALA A 826 10.77 -17.18 -3.26
CA ALA A 826 9.78 -17.57 -4.26
C ALA A 826 8.39 -17.13 -3.80
N SER A 827 7.71 -16.33 -4.61
CA SER A 827 6.30 -15.98 -4.41
C SER A 827 5.41 -16.96 -5.16
N VAL A 828 4.46 -17.56 -4.45
CA VAL A 828 3.52 -18.56 -4.98
C VAL A 828 2.10 -18.06 -4.85
N GLY A 829 1.28 -18.30 -5.86
CA GLY A 829 -0.15 -18.05 -5.87
C GLY A 829 -0.96 -19.34 -6.03
N LEU A 830 -2.23 -19.29 -5.66
CA LEU A 830 -3.26 -20.27 -6.00
C LEU A 830 -4.08 -19.73 -7.15
N THR A 831 -4.14 -20.46 -8.25
CA THR A 831 -4.95 -20.09 -9.42
C THR A 831 -6.17 -20.98 -9.51
N LEU A 832 -7.33 -20.36 -9.60
CA LEU A 832 -8.59 -20.98 -9.97
C LEU A 832 -8.79 -20.67 -11.46
N ASP A 833 -8.50 -21.67 -12.29
CA ASP A 833 -8.48 -21.53 -13.74
C ASP A 833 -9.71 -22.21 -14.32
N ASP A 834 -10.73 -21.45 -14.63
CA ASP A 834 -12.01 -21.95 -15.06
C ASP A 834 -12.68 -21.11 -16.14
N ASP A 835 -13.67 -21.71 -16.78
CA ASP A 835 -14.53 -21.05 -17.74
C ASP A 835 -15.34 -19.93 -17.05
N PRO A 836 -15.39 -18.72 -17.60
CA PRO A 836 -16.23 -17.63 -17.09
C PRO A 836 -17.72 -17.97 -16.94
N GLY A 837 -18.21 -18.99 -17.66
CA GLY A 837 -19.56 -19.50 -17.52
C GLY A 837 -19.85 -20.26 -16.23
N ARG A 838 -18.83 -20.58 -15.43
CA ARG A 838 -19.01 -21.23 -14.13
C ARG A 838 -19.49 -20.26 -13.08
N ALA A 839 -20.61 -20.56 -12.46
CA ALA A 839 -21.28 -19.67 -11.52
C ALA A 839 -21.11 -20.18 -10.07
N TYR A 840 -20.01 -19.79 -9.40
CA TYR A 840 -19.72 -20.18 -8.03
C TYR A 840 -18.84 -19.16 -7.31
N ARG A 841 -18.75 -19.32 -6.01
CA ARG A 841 -17.85 -18.53 -5.18
C ARG A 841 -17.01 -19.43 -4.32
N VAL A 842 -15.78 -19.02 -4.02
CA VAL A 842 -14.87 -19.77 -3.16
C VAL A 842 -14.29 -18.87 -2.09
N GLN A 843 -14.28 -19.36 -0.88
CA GLN A 843 -13.46 -18.83 0.19
C GLN A 843 -12.21 -19.71 0.30
N VAL A 844 -11.04 -19.09 0.19
CA VAL A 844 -9.75 -19.80 0.14
C VAL A 844 -9.09 -19.78 1.52
N PHE A 845 -8.72 -20.92 2.05
CA PHE A 845 -8.00 -21.05 3.31
C PHE A 845 -6.65 -21.74 3.11
N LEU A 846 -5.59 -21.10 3.53
CA LEU A 846 -4.25 -21.66 3.59
C LEU A 846 -3.80 -21.79 5.04
N ASN A 847 -3.45 -23.01 5.47
CA ASN A 847 -3.00 -23.29 6.84
C ASN A 847 -3.93 -22.68 7.92
N GLY A 848 -5.24 -22.63 7.62
CA GLY A 848 -6.27 -22.06 8.49
C GLY A 848 -6.57 -20.58 8.32
N TRP A 849 -5.75 -19.81 7.60
CA TRP A 849 -5.99 -18.41 7.33
C TRP A 849 -6.85 -18.21 6.08
N ASN A 850 -7.84 -17.33 6.17
CA ASN A 850 -8.68 -16.93 5.03
C ASN A 850 -7.90 -15.99 4.09
N MET A 851 -7.50 -16.49 2.92
CA MET A 851 -6.70 -15.76 1.92
C MET A 851 -7.54 -14.90 0.97
N GLY A 852 -8.84 -14.85 1.15
CA GLY A 852 -9.76 -14.07 0.34
C GLY A 852 -10.81 -14.91 -0.34
N GLN A 853 -11.56 -14.27 -1.21
CA GLN A 853 -12.74 -14.82 -1.86
C GLN A 853 -12.60 -14.73 -3.37
N TYR A 854 -12.95 -15.81 -4.06
CA TYR A 854 -13.20 -15.83 -5.49
C TYR A 854 -14.70 -15.71 -5.75
N VAL A 855 -15.08 -14.77 -6.60
CA VAL A 855 -16.47 -14.55 -7.05
C VAL A 855 -16.45 -14.58 -8.57
N SER A 856 -16.89 -15.71 -9.16
CA SER A 856 -16.70 -16.00 -10.60
C SER A 856 -17.33 -14.94 -11.52
N GLU A 857 -18.43 -14.34 -11.10
CA GLU A 857 -19.16 -13.35 -11.89
C GLU A 857 -18.64 -11.91 -11.78
N ALA A 858 -17.70 -11.67 -10.84
CA ALA A 858 -17.41 -10.29 -10.44
C ALA A 858 -16.01 -9.80 -10.82
N GLY A 859 -15.15 -10.61 -11.37
CA GLY A 859 -13.88 -10.04 -11.67
C GLY A 859 -12.84 -10.90 -12.34
N PRO A 860 -11.80 -10.25 -12.87
CA PRO A 860 -10.75 -10.92 -13.63
C PRO A 860 -9.77 -11.68 -12.73
N ARG A 861 -9.93 -11.64 -11.38
CA ARG A 861 -8.96 -12.22 -10.48
C ARG A 861 -9.13 -13.71 -10.32
N HIS A 862 -8.20 -14.47 -10.87
CA HIS A 862 -8.14 -15.92 -10.75
C HIS A 862 -6.98 -16.41 -9.87
N THR A 863 -6.01 -15.57 -9.56
CA THR A 863 -4.82 -15.95 -8.78
C THR A 863 -4.77 -15.21 -7.46
N PHE A 864 -4.61 -15.96 -6.37
CA PHE A 864 -4.51 -15.48 -4.99
C PHE A 864 -3.11 -15.70 -4.47
N VAL A 865 -2.44 -14.65 -4.03
CA VAL A 865 -1.11 -14.76 -3.43
C VAL A 865 -1.18 -15.53 -2.13
N LEU A 866 -0.26 -16.46 -1.97
CA LEU A 866 -0.07 -17.25 -0.75
C LEU A 866 1.17 -16.70 -0.03
N PRO A 867 1.03 -15.85 0.99
CA PRO A 867 2.16 -15.17 1.62
C PRO A 867 3.11 -16.15 2.29
N ASN A 868 4.42 -16.06 1.98
CA ASN A 868 5.45 -16.83 2.68
C ASN A 868 5.38 -16.55 4.18
N GLY A 869 5.50 -17.58 4.99
CA GLY A 869 5.26 -17.52 6.44
C GLY A 869 3.93 -18.20 6.77
N ILE A 870 2.80 -17.76 6.18
CA ILE A 870 1.56 -18.56 6.15
C ILE A 870 1.78 -19.76 5.23
N LEU A 871 2.24 -19.55 3.99
CA LEU A 871 2.75 -20.60 3.13
C LEU A 871 4.10 -21.11 3.67
N ARG A 872 4.17 -22.36 4.01
CA ARG A 872 5.42 -23.03 4.38
C ARG A 872 6.15 -23.42 3.12
N THR A 873 7.14 -22.65 2.75
CA THR A 873 7.97 -22.89 1.54
C THR A 873 8.81 -24.17 1.65
N ARG A 874 9.00 -24.68 2.88
CA ARG A 874 9.67 -25.94 3.19
C ARG A 874 8.84 -26.73 4.18
N GLY A 875 7.88 -27.49 3.68
CA GLY A 875 7.01 -28.28 4.54
C GLY A 875 5.63 -28.53 3.97
N THR A 876 4.78 -29.13 4.78
CA THR A 876 3.42 -29.48 4.41
C THR A 876 2.49 -28.29 4.65
N ASN A 877 1.66 -28.02 3.68
CA ASN A 877 0.60 -27.00 3.70
C ASN A 877 -0.77 -27.67 3.60
N THR A 878 -1.75 -27.13 4.27
CA THR A 878 -3.16 -27.49 4.16
C THR A 878 -3.89 -26.40 3.37
N LEU A 879 -4.56 -26.80 2.31
CA LEU A 879 -5.43 -25.96 1.51
C LEU A 879 -6.88 -26.41 1.68
N ALA A 880 -7.78 -25.48 2.03
CA ALA A 880 -9.20 -25.74 2.08
C ALA A 880 -9.97 -24.69 1.27
N LEU A 881 -11.00 -25.14 0.57
CA LEU A 881 -11.88 -24.29 -0.26
C LEU A 881 -13.31 -24.50 0.23
N ALA A 882 -13.98 -23.42 0.60
CA ALA A 882 -15.42 -23.41 0.83
C ALA A 882 -16.11 -22.87 -0.43
N VAL A 883 -16.75 -23.75 -1.16
CA VAL A 883 -17.38 -23.48 -2.45
C VAL A 883 -18.87 -23.28 -2.26
N LEU A 884 -19.39 -22.12 -2.62
CA LEU A 884 -20.82 -21.81 -2.63
C LEU A 884 -21.34 -21.97 -4.06
N SER A 885 -22.40 -22.77 -4.22
CA SER A 885 -23.03 -23.10 -5.50
C SER A 885 -24.50 -22.75 -5.47
N ASP A 886 -25.01 -22.19 -6.56
CA ASP A 886 -26.41 -21.79 -6.74
C ASP A 886 -27.23 -22.74 -7.63
N ARG A 887 -26.73 -23.96 -7.88
CA ARG A 887 -27.37 -25.02 -8.70
C ARG A 887 -27.24 -24.86 -10.21
N THR A 888 -26.45 -23.93 -10.72
CA THR A 888 -26.21 -23.92 -12.17
C THR A 888 -25.42 -25.17 -12.62
N THR A 889 -25.54 -25.54 -13.86
CA THR A 889 -24.90 -26.77 -14.39
C THR A 889 -23.37 -26.73 -14.35
N LEU A 890 -22.79 -25.55 -14.42
CA LEU A 890 -21.33 -25.33 -14.36
C LEU A 890 -20.88 -24.68 -13.03
N SER A 891 -21.63 -24.85 -11.97
CA SER A 891 -21.33 -24.31 -10.66
C SER A 891 -20.25 -25.17 -9.97
N GLY A 892 -19.08 -24.59 -9.74
CA GLY A 892 -17.96 -25.23 -9.06
C GLY A 892 -16.63 -25.07 -9.78
N PRO A 893 -15.50 -25.37 -9.08
CA PRO A 893 -14.17 -25.11 -9.60
C PRO A 893 -13.84 -25.86 -10.89
N GLY A 894 -13.16 -25.18 -11.80
CA GLY A 894 -12.46 -25.75 -12.92
C GLY A 894 -11.15 -26.38 -12.49
N ASP A 895 -10.02 -25.87 -12.98
CA ASP A 895 -8.72 -26.29 -12.50
C ASP A 895 -8.28 -25.48 -11.29
N VAL A 896 -7.57 -26.13 -10.35
CA VAL A 896 -7.03 -25.49 -9.13
C VAL A 896 -5.55 -25.85 -9.04
N ARG A 897 -4.68 -24.89 -9.25
CA ARG A 897 -3.24 -25.11 -9.31
C ARG A 897 -2.42 -24.07 -8.58
N LEU A 898 -1.21 -24.43 -8.20
CA LEU A 898 -0.21 -23.48 -7.73
C LEU A 898 0.46 -22.80 -8.92
N THR A 899 0.75 -21.49 -8.78
CA THR A 899 1.39 -20.69 -9.82
C THR A 899 2.59 -19.95 -9.21
N LEU A 900 3.74 -20.07 -9.86
CA LEU A 900 4.92 -19.29 -9.50
C LEU A 900 4.73 -17.85 -9.99
N LEU A 901 4.71 -16.89 -9.06
CA LEU A 901 4.58 -15.47 -9.36
C LEU A 901 5.93 -14.80 -9.60
N GLY A 902 7.00 -15.36 -9.03
CA GLY A 902 8.37 -14.92 -9.24
C GLY A 902 9.32 -15.59 -8.25
N ALA A 903 10.60 -15.56 -8.59
CA ALA A 903 11.66 -16.05 -7.73
C ALA A 903 12.92 -15.20 -7.88
N ALA A 904 13.70 -15.08 -6.80
CA ALA A 904 14.99 -14.43 -6.77
C ALA A 904 15.93 -15.18 -5.80
N ARG A 905 17.23 -15.21 -6.10
CA ARG A 905 18.23 -15.57 -5.11
C ARG A 905 18.41 -14.42 -4.14
N GLY A 906 18.21 -14.65 -2.85
CA GLY A 906 18.26 -13.62 -1.82
C GLY A 906 17.00 -13.57 -0.97
N GLY A 907 16.39 -12.40 -0.84
CA GLY A 907 15.19 -12.23 0.01
C GLY A 907 15.52 -11.92 1.47
N VAL A 908 14.53 -12.09 2.31
CA VAL A 908 14.64 -11.93 3.76
C VAL A 908 14.33 -13.25 4.48
N PRO A 909 14.88 -13.49 5.67
CA PRO A 909 14.47 -14.63 6.48
C PRO A 909 12.99 -14.56 6.84
N VAL A 910 12.24 -15.61 6.53
CA VAL A 910 10.80 -15.69 6.78
C VAL A 910 10.52 -16.62 7.96
N ARG A 911 9.77 -16.13 8.93
CA ARG A 911 9.29 -16.92 10.06
C ARG A 911 7.90 -17.49 9.75
N THR A 912 7.63 -18.68 10.21
CA THR A 912 6.29 -19.27 10.10
C THR A 912 5.28 -18.45 10.89
N VAL A 913 4.14 -18.17 10.27
CA VAL A 913 2.96 -17.62 10.93
C VAL A 913 2.11 -18.78 11.44
N ASP A 914 1.81 -18.78 12.71
CA ASP A 914 1.02 -19.82 13.31
C ASP A 914 -0.40 -19.85 12.72
N SER A 915 -0.95 -21.07 12.59
CA SER A 915 -2.35 -21.23 12.21
C SER A 915 -3.26 -20.56 13.25
N PRO A 916 -4.32 -19.86 12.82
CA PRO A 916 -5.30 -19.34 13.77
C PRO A 916 -5.95 -20.51 14.52
N GLY A 917 -6.28 -20.31 15.77
CA GLY A 917 -7.07 -21.30 16.52
C GLY A 917 -8.53 -21.35 16.02
N LYS A 918 -9.30 -22.29 16.60
CA LYS A 918 -10.76 -22.37 16.39
C LYS A 918 -11.46 -21.10 16.87
#